data_3e14b2caf765f62fafb4d0a5893ce8d9
#
_entry.id   3e14b2caf765f62fafb4d0a5893ce8d9
#
_cell.length_a   1.000
_cell.length_b   1.000
_cell.length_c   1.000
_cell.angle_alpha   90.00
_cell.angle_beta   90.00
_cell.angle_gamma   90.00
#
_symmetry.space_group_name_H-M   'P 1'
#
loop_
_entity.id
_entity.type
_entity.pdbx_description
1 polymer ?
#
loop_
_entity_poly.entity_id
_entity_poly.type
_entity_poly.pdbx_seq_one_letter_code
_entity_poly.pdbx_strand_id
1 'polypeptide(L)'
;MYSERNRSGWAALSSISVVLAAPVAAQTPDAATIARYQARLADNESGRFNQLSGAPLSGAQAVPVLEEVVTWDRLRREAYRASFSDYAAFLAGHADWPASTTIRRLAERSIGDDTPADQIVRHFARVAPLTAEGKWRYAEALVASGQSGTAASWARDAWDSAGLDDVQEARLLAKFGDRLRPDDHASRMDRLLWADRITPAGRMLARVDTDTRLWALARIALKRNAPDVASRMAVVPDRLRREAGLVLDEAQWLIRQGRAAEGHTLLSGPATQRIAGGLLTIGQESWLKARLDIGRALWRAGNLTSARAVLAGHGLDFARMATRPVAERSALLDAEWLAGWLALRRLNQPAQALTHFRNARAVAQTPISQARGDYWAGRAADSAGQREQARQYFAAAARHPDYFYGQLAAERLGQPLSLANRPLPVLDAVTAGNFRAEGRVRAVFALADIDRGRQTTFLKQLADTAETPQRAALVAGLAGPLNRPDAGVHAGKAARGTAELALISAAFPVLPLPENLSARFTIIHAITRQESQFDRTARSSANALGLMQLVPATAAEQAQKMGLPANPASRLTQDLVWNVTLGSGFIERLRASYGGSAPLAVAAYNAGPGNVRRFVAQNGDPRNGDMLDWIESIPFSETRNYVQRVLENAVVYETLYPERAVTKGPNRLSEWLGKDNPG
;
A
#
# COMPACT_ATOMS: atom_id res chain seq x y z
N MET A 1 -2.36 23.59 37.83
CA MET A 1 -2.81 24.73 37.02
C MET A 1 -2.22 24.67 35.60
N TYR A 2 -2.50 23.60 34.83
CA TYR A 2 -1.97 23.40 33.47
C TYR A 2 -3.03 22.83 32.48
N SER A 3 -4.35 22.90 32.85
CA SER A 3 -5.38 22.22 32.07
C SER A 3 -6.28 23.08 31.18
N GLU A 4 -6.15 24.41 31.16
CA GLU A 4 -7.14 25.25 30.46
C GLU A 4 -6.62 26.12 29.31
N ARG A 5 -5.32 26.17 29.00
CA ARG A 5 -4.79 27.02 27.92
C ARG A 5 -4.51 26.35 26.58
N ASN A 6 -4.81 25.07 26.43
CA ASN A 6 -4.42 24.31 25.21
C ASN A 6 -5.57 24.09 24.19
N ARG A 7 -6.70 24.83 24.30
CA ARG A 7 -7.81 24.69 23.32
C ARG A 7 -7.72 25.60 22.09
N SER A 8 -6.79 26.51 22.02
CA SER A 8 -6.75 27.57 20.98
C SER A 8 -5.93 27.25 19.73
N GLY A 9 -5.21 26.10 19.64
CA GLY A 9 -4.40 25.72 18.48
C GLY A 9 -5.16 25.04 17.34
N TRP A 10 -6.43 24.68 17.51
CA TRP A 10 -7.21 23.91 16.55
C TRP A 10 -8.30 24.73 15.83
N ALA A 11 -8.20 26.04 15.84
CA ALA A 11 -9.25 26.96 15.39
C ALA A 11 -9.63 26.87 13.88
N ALA A 12 -8.85 26.23 13.04
CA ALA A 12 -9.14 26.11 11.60
C ALA A 12 -10.10 24.95 11.22
N LEU A 13 -10.42 24.05 12.16
CA LEU A 13 -11.40 22.97 11.97
C LEU A 13 -12.78 23.29 12.56
N SER A 14 -13.03 24.57 12.91
CA SER A 14 -14.11 24.97 13.83
C SER A 14 -15.54 24.75 13.31
N SER A 15 -15.81 24.78 12.00
CA SER A 15 -17.20 24.66 11.50
C SER A 15 -17.69 23.21 11.43
N ILE A 16 -16.86 22.26 11.02
CA ILE A 16 -17.23 20.83 10.98
C ILE A 16 -17.16 20.20 12.36
N SER A 17 -16.18 20.60 13.18
CA SER A 17 -16.06 20.14 14.57
C SER A 17 -17.27 20.50 15.43
N VAL A 18 -17.91 21.63 15.19
CA VAL A 18 -19.10 22.08 15.93
C VAL A 18 -20.31 21.18 15.61
N VAL A 19 -20.51 20.80 14.35
CA VAL A 19 -21.62 19.91 13.95
C VAL A 19 -21.44 18.49 14.47
N LEU A 20 -20.19 18.01 14.57
CA LEU A 20 -19.87 16.67 15.11
C LEU A 20 -19.71 16.67 16.64
N ALA A 21 -19.55 17.82 17.29
CA ALA A 21 -19.34 17.94 18.73
C ALA A 21 -20.62 17.92 19.59
N ALA A 22 -21.82 18.02 18.98
CA ALA A 22 -23.04 17.88 19.75
C ALA A 22 -23.14 16.49 20.38
N PRO A 23 -23.44 16.35 21.68
CA PRO A 23 -23.36 15.07 22.35
C PRO A 23 -24.31 14.05 21.72
N VAL A 24 -23.81 12.95 21.25
CA VAL A 24 -24.56 11.70 21.41
C VAL A 24 -24.56 11.51 22.93
N ALA A 25 -25.73 11.56 23.57
CA ALA A 25 -25.89 11.19 24.95
C ALA A 25 -25.68 9.66 25.13
N ALA A 26 -24.53 9.19 24.75
CA ALA A 26 -23.99 7.92 25.20
C ALA A 26 -23.27 8.25 26.50
N GLN A 27 -23.81 7.77 27.62
CA GLN A 27 -23.12 7.78 28.89
C GLN A 27 -21.70 7.25 28.64
N THR A 28 -20.69 8.07 28.91
CA THR A 28 -19.30 7.61 28.92
C THR A 28 -19.26 6.43 29.90
N PRO A 29 -18.78 5.25 29.46
CA PRO A 29 -18.68 4.11 30.36
C PRO A 29 -17.87 4.48 31.59
N ASP A 30 -18.25 3.99 32.75
CA ASP A 30 -17.48 4.20 33.97
C ASP A 30 -16.11 3.49 33.88
N ALA A 31 -15.19 3.86 34.77
CA ALA A 31 -13.82 3.31 34.77
C ALA A 31 -13.79 1.77 34.89
N ALA A 32 -14.74 1.18 35.62
CA ALA A 32 -14.83 -0.26 35.79
C ALA A 32 -15.27 -0.95 34.50
N THR A 33 -16.25 -0.37 33.80
CA THR A 33 -16.69 -0.84 32.47
C THR A 33 -15.58 -0.72 31.45
N ILE A 34 -14.84 0.40 31.39
CA ILE A 34 -13.66 0.59 30.53
C ILE A 34 -12.64 -0.50 30.80
N ALA A 35 -12.25 -0.72 32.06
CA ALA A 35 -11.26 -1.73 32.44
C ALA A 35 -11.68 -3.16 32.02
N ARG A 36 -12.95 -3.50 32.10
CA ARG A 36 -13.50 -4.79 31.66
C ARG A 36 -13.38 -4.98 30.14
N TYR A 37 -13.74 -3.97 29.36
CA TYR A 37 -13.58 -4.07 27.90
C TYR A 37 -12.11 -4.13 27.49
N GLN A 38 -11.22 -3.39 28.16
CA GLN A 38 -9.76 -3.51 27.95
C GLN A 38 -9.27 -4.93 28.25
N ALA A 39 -9.70 -5.55 29.34
CA ALA A 39 -9.35 -6.92 29.69
C ALA A 39 -9.85 -7.92 28.63
N ARG A 40 -11.09 -7.80 28.16
CA ARG A 40 -11.65 -8.69 27.12
C ARG A 40 -10.92 -8.56 25.78
N LEU A 41 -10.53 -7.35 25.39
CA LEU A 41 -9.73 -7.13 24.18
C LEU A 41 -8.31 -7.67 24.32
N ALA A 42 -7.71 -7.56 25.52
CA ALA A 42 -6.41 -8.17 25.83
C ALA A 42 -6.46 -9.70 25.84
N ASP A 43 -7.56 -10.30 26.32
CA ASP A 43 -7.78 -11.75 26.26
C ASP A 43 -7.87 -12.25 24.81
N ASN A 44 -8.60 -11.53 23.95
CA ASN A 44 -8.63 -11.83 22.52
C ASN A 44 -7.21 -11.75 21.90
N GLU A 45 -6.43 -10.76 22.27
CA GLU A 45 -5.06 -10.57 21.77
C GLU A 45 -4.12 -11.69 22.22
N SER A 46 -4.30 -12.16 23.46
CA SER A 46 -3.52 -13.27 24.04
C SER A 46 -4.03 -14.66 23.66
N GLY A 47 -5.10 -14.76 22.87
CA GLY A 47 -5.71 -16.05 22.49
C GLY A 47 -6.52 -16.71 23.62
N ARG A 48 -6.84 -16.02 24.69
CA ARG A 48 -7.62 -16.54 25.83
C ARG A 48 -9.13 -16.36 25.58
N PHE A 49 -9.64 -16.92 24.50
CA PHE A 49 -11.01 -16.67 24.00
C PHE A 49 -12.13 -17.19 24.93
N ASN A 50 -11.85 -18.18 25.79
CA ASN A 50 -12.81 -18.87 26.65
C ASN A 50 -12.73 -18.41 28.11
N GLN A 51 -11.99 -17.33 28.44
CA GLN A 51 -11.91 -16.83 29.81
C GLN A 51 -13.15 -16.03 30.19
N LEU A 52 -13.45 -15.97 31.50
CA LEU A 52 -14.61 -15.28 32.03
C LEU A 52 -14.60 -13.75 31.74
N SER A 53 -13.40 -13.14 31.66
CA SER A 53 -13.25 -11.75 31.23
C SER A 53 -13.74 -11.52 29.79
N GLY A 54 -13.77 -12.56 28.96
CA GLY A 54 -14.31 -12.53 27.59
C GLY A 54 -15.82 -12.71 27.47
N ALA A 55 -16.54 -13.02 28.56
CA ALA A 55 -17.98 -13.18 28.55
C ALA A 55 -18.69 -11.84 28.23
N PRO A 56 -19.81 -11.85 27.48
CA PRO A 56 -20.59 -10.67 27.22
C PRO A 56 -21.06 -10.01 28.54
N LEU A 57 -21.01 -8.67 28.57
CA LEU A 57 -21.62 -7.92 29.66
C LEU A 57 -23.13 -7.85 29.42
N SER A 58 -23.92 -7.77 30.48
CA SER A 58 -25.37 -7.70 30.40
C SER A 58 -25.94 -6.54 31.21
N GLY A 59 -27.16 -6.15 30.91
CA GLY A 59 -27.85 -5.07 31.61
C GLY A 59 -27.18 -3.70 31.39
N ALA A 60 -27.20 -2.85 32.43
CA ALA A 60 -26.68 -1.48 32.38
C ALA A 60 -25.14 -1.38 32.12
N GLN A 61 -24.41 -2.48 32.28
CA GLN A 61 -22.94 -2.52 32.02
C GLN A 61 -22.57 -2.81 30.56
N ALA A 62 -23.51 -3.30 29.77
CA ALA A 62 -23.27 -3.61 28.37
C ALA A 62 -23.37 -2.33 27.54
N VAL A 63 -22.31 -2.09 26.73
CA VAL A 63 -22.32 -1.06 25.69
C VAL A 63 -22.44 -1.78 24.36
N PRO A 64 -23.59 -1.77 23.69
CA PRO A 64 -23.85 -2.64 22.52
C PRO A 64 -22.75 -2.61 21.47
N VAL A 65 -22.27 -1.44 21.05
CA VAL A 65 -21.22 -1.30 20.05
C VAL A 65 -19.87 -1.87 20.50
N LEU A 66 -19.58 -1.88 21.81
CA LEU A 66 -18.35 -2.49 22.33
C LEU A 66 -18.43 -4.02 22.36
N GLU A 67 -19.62 -4.59 22.58
CA GLU A 67 -19.86 -6.03 22.40
C GLU A 67 -19.60 -6.46 20.94
N GLU A 68 -20.10 -5.65 20.00
CA GLU A 68 -19.82 -5.84 18.56
C GLU A 68 -18.32 -5.74 18.27
N VAL A 69 -17.60 -4.78 18.87
CA VAL A 69 -16.13 -4.62 18.73
C VAL A 69 -15.37 -5.82 19.30
N VAL A 70 -15.74 -6.32 20.47
CA VAL A 70 -15.11 -7.51 21.07
C VAL A 70 -15.33 -8.73 20.17
N THR A 71 -16.53 -8.88 19.63
CA THR A 71 -16.88 -9.96 18.69
C THR A 71 -16.08 -9.84 17.40
N TRP A 72 -16.03 -8.63 16.80
CA TRP A 72 -15.20 -8.33 15.62
C TRP A 72 -13.73 -8.67 15.86
N ASP A 73 -13.18 -8.22 17.00
CA ASP A 73 -11.77 -8.44 17.32
C ASP A 73 -11.43 -9.92 17.49
N ARG A 74 -12.37 -10.71 17.98
CA ARG A 74 -12.24 -12.18 18.09
C ARG A 74 -12.34 -12.87 16.75
N LEU A 75 -13.37 -12.54 15.95
CA LEU A 75 -13.64 -13.18 14.65
C LEU A 75 -12.55 -12.94 13.59
N ARG A 76 -11.82 -11.84 13.66
CA ARG A 76 -10.71 -11.57 12.72
C ARG A 76 -9.40 -12.31 13.03
N ARG A 77 -9.34 -13.09 14.11
CA ARG A 77 -8.13 -13.78 14.57
C ARG A 77 -8.06 -15.20 14.04
N GLU A 78 -6.93 -15.54 13.42
CA GLU A 78 -6.68 -16.88 12.86
C GLU A 78 -6.78 -18.01 13.88
N ALA A 79 -6.43 -17.74 15.14
CA ALA A 79 -6.46 -18.73 16.22
C ALA A 79 -7.86 -18.99 16.77
N TYR A 80 -8.82 -18.09 16.54
CA TYR A 80 -10.19 -18.27 17.00
C TYR A 80 -10.97 -19.17 16.06
N ARG A 81 -11.68 -20.15 16.60
CA ARG A 81 -12.50 -21.10 15.85
C ARG A 81 -13.98 -20.86 16.14
N ALA A 82 -14.60 -19.97 15.35
CA ALA A 82 -16.04 -19.78 15.36
C ALA A 82 -16.73 -20.73 14.37
N SER A 83 -18.03 -20.94 14.55
CA SER A 83 -18.86 -21.64 13.56
C SER A 83 -19.09 -20.76 12.33
N PHE A 84 -19.44 -21.39 11.19
CA PHE A 84 -19.87 -20.65 10.00
C PHE A 84 -21.06 -19.74 10.29
N SER A 85 -22.00 -20.20 11.13
CA SER A 85 -23.17 -19.42 11.54
C SER A 85 -22.78 -18.12 12.26
N ASP A 86 -21.79 -18.17 13.17
CA ASP A 86 -21.33 -16.97 13.90
C ASP A 86 -20.69 -15.95 12.96
N TYR A 87 -19.83 -16.41 12.05
CA TYR A 87 -19.23 -15.56 11.02
C TYR A 87 -20.30 -14.95 10.10
N ALA A 88 -21.24 -15.75 9.62
CA ALA A 88 -22.27 -15.31 8.70
C ALA A 88 -23.22 -14.30 9.36
N ALA A 89 -23.60 -14.52 10.62
CA ALA A 89 -24.42 -13.60 11.41
C ALA A 89 -23.71 -12.25 11.60
N PHE A 90 -22.43 -12.27 11.97
CA PHE A 90 -21.64 -11.05 12.11
C PHE A 90 -21.52 -10.28 10.79
N LEU A 91 -21.15 -10.95 9.71
CA LEU A 91 -20.98 -10.33 8.39
C LEU A 91 -22.28 -9.77 7.81
N ALA A 92 -23.45 -10.30 8.19
CA ALA A 92 -24.73 -9.79 7.74
C ALA A 92 -25.02 -8.35 8.22
N GLY A 93 -24.49 -7.96 9.39
CA GLY A 93 -24.65 -6.60 9.94
C GLY A 93 -23.40 -5.72 9.86
N HIS A 94 -22.23 -6.31 9.60
CA HIS A 94 -20.92 -5.64 9.73
C HIS A 94 -19.99 -5.89 8.54
N ALA A 95 -20.55 -6.04 7.33
CA ALA A 95 -19.76 -6.33 6.12
C ALA A 95 -18.74 -5.23 5.78
N ASP A 96 -19.00 -4.00 6.23
CA ASP A 96 -18.17 -2.83 6.01
C ASP A 96 -17.15 -2.54 7.14
N TRP A 97 -17.11 -3.40 8.16
CA TRP A 97 -16.15 -3.25 9.27
C TRP A 97 -14.72 -3.60 8.86
N PRO A 98 -13.69 -3.10 9.59
CA PRO A 98 -12.29 -3.40 9.29
C PRO A 98 -12.04 -4.91 9.25
N ALA A 99 -11.06 -5.34 8.43
CA ALA A 99 -10.70 -6.74 8.26
C ALA A 99 -11.85 -7.67 7.76
N SER A 100 -12.90 -7.13 7.14
CA SER A 100 -14.02 -7.93 6.62
C SER A 100 -13.55 -9.02 5.64
N THR A 101 -12.56 -8.76 4.80
CA THR A 101 -11.96 -9.77 3.90
C THR A 101 -11.32 -10.92 4.68
N THR A 102 -10.64 -10.63 5.80
CA THR A 102 -10.07 -11.68 6.68
C THR A 102 -11.19 -12.50 7.33
N ILE A 103 -12.20 -11.83 7.87
CA ILE A 103 -13.36 -12.49 8.51
C ILE A 103 -14.10 -13.38 7.49
N ARG A 104 -14.31 -12.89 6.25
CA ARG A 104 -14.92 -13.68 5.16
C ARG A 104 -14.09 -14.92 4.83
N ARG A 105 -12.77 -14.80 4.72
CA ARG A 105 -11.88 -15.93 4.47
C ARG A 105 -11.92 -16.96 5.61
N LEU A 106 -12.01 -16.50 6.86
CA LEU A 106 -12.16 -17.38 8.02
C LEU A 106 -13.54 -18.06 8.06
N ALA A 107 -14.59 -17.33 7.69
CA ALA A 107 -15.93 -17.89 7.51
C ALA A 107 -15.94 -19.03 6.47
N GLU A 108 -15.36 -18.80 5.30
CA GLU A 108 -15.27 -19.81 4.25
C GLU A 108 -14.51 -21.07 4.71
N ARG A 109 -13.41 -20.90 5.45
CA ARG A 109 -12.65 -22.00 6.04
C ARG A 109 -13.41 -22.75 7.15
N SER A 110 -14.39 -22.13 7.78
CA SER A 110 -15.20 -22.76 8.85
C SER A 110 -16.36 -23.59 8.31
N ILE A 111 -16.61 -23.62 6.99
CA ILE A 111 -17.64 -24.44 6.39
C ILE A 111 -17.25 -25.92 6.50
N GLY A 112 -17.88 -26.62 7.41
CA GLY A 112 -17.71 -28.07 7.61
C GLY A 112 -18.69 -28.90 6.76
N ASP A 113 -18.56 -30.23 6.85
CA ASP A 113 -19.45 -31.15 6.17
C ASP A 113 -20.85 -31.17 6.82
N ASP A 114 -20.96 -30.72 8.06
CA ASP A 114 -22.19 -30.57 8.86
C ASP A 114 -22.88 -29.20 8.66
N THR A 115 -22.27 -28.28 7.93
CA THR A 115 -22.84 -26.95 7.69
C THR A 115 -24.06 -27.06 6.76
N PRO A 116 -25.27 -26.59 7.16
CA PRO A 116 -26.46 -26.71 6.33
C PRO A 116 -26.33 -26.00 4.98
N ALA A 117 -26.64 -26.69 3.90
CA ALA A 117 -26.51 -26.20 2.53
C ALA A 117 -27.28 -24.89 2.29
N ASP A 118 -28.47 -24.77 2.87
CA ASP A 118 -29.31 -23.58 2.77
C ASP A 118 -28.68 -22.35 3.43
N GLN A 119 -27.91 -22.51 4.53
CA GLN A 119 -27.16 -21.41 5.14
C GLN A 119 -26.02 -20.94 4.23
N ILE A 120 -25.29 -21.89 3.63
CA ILE A 120 -24.20 -21.59 2.69
C ILE A 120 -24.75 -20.82 1.49
N VAL A 121 -25.86 -21.32 0.89
CA VAL A 121 -26.49 -20.69 -0.27
C VAL A 121 -27.01 -19.29 0.06
N ARG A 122 -27.69 -19.11 1.19
CA ARG A 122 -28.18 -17.76 1.62
C ARG A 122 -27.02 -16.78 1.84
N HIS A 123 -25.91 -17.24 2.42
CA HIS A 123 -24.74 -16.37 2.64
C HIS A 123 -24.11 -15.93 1.31
N PHE A 124 -23.79 -16.89 0.44
CA PHE A 124 -23.11 -16.59 -0.82
C PHE A 124 -24.00 -15.95 -1.90
N ALA A 125 -25.31 -16.02 -1.75
CA ALA A 125 -26.24 -15.24 -2.56
C ALA A 125 -26.12 -13.72 -2.32
N ARG A 126 -25.65 -13.31 -1.13
CA ARG A 126 -25.44 -11.90 -0.77
C ARG A 126 -24.02 -11.43 -1.07
N VAL A 127 -23.04 -12.31 -0.93
CA VAL A 127 -21.63 -11.98 -1.10
C VAL A 127 -20.89 -13.17 -1.71
N ALA A 128 -20.31 -13.00 -2.90
CA ALA A 128 -19.62 -14.08 -3.60
C ALA A 128 -18.44 -14.64 -2.79
N PRO A 129 -18.16 -15.95 -2.85
CA PRO A 129 -17.03 -16.57 -2.17
C PRO A 129 -15.69 -16.02 -2.67
N LEU A 130 -14.73 -15.85 -1.75
CA LEU A 130 -13.40 -15.30 -2.02
C LEU A 130 -12.37 -16.41 -2.32
N THR A 131 -12.43 -17.50 -1.56
CA THR A 131 -11.40 -18.56 -1.58
C THR A 131 -11.81 -19.71 -2.50
N ALA A 132 -10.83 -20.50 -2.90
CA ALA A 132 -11.10 -21.75 -3.60
C ALA A 132 -12.00 -22.67 -2.77
N GLU A 133 -11.75 -22.75 -1.46
CA GLU A 133 -12.56 -23.54 -0.53
C GLU A 133 -14.00 -23.04 -0.47
N GLY A 134 -14.22 -21.74 -0.29
CA GLY A 134 -15.55 -21.15 -0.31
C GLY A 134 -16.30 -21.42 -1.62
N LYS A 135 -15.62 -21.31 -2.75
CA LYS A 135 -16.20 -21.58 -4.08
C LYS A 135 -16.67 -23.02 -4.25
N TRP A 136 -15.85 -24.01 -3.89
CA TRP A 136 -16.26 -25.39 -4.06
C TRP A 136 -17.29 -25.84 -3.01
N ARG A 137 -17.23 -25.34 -1.78
CA ARG A 137 -18.27 -25.55 -0.77
C ARG A 137 -19.60 -24.93 -1.19
N TYR A 138 -19.57 -23.77 -1.83
CA TYR A 138 -20.77 -23.19 -2.42
C TYR A 138 -21.33 -24.04 -3.57
N ALA A 139 -20.45 -24.55 -4.43
CA ALA A 139 -20.86 -25.47 -5.49
C ALA A 139 -21.54 -26.76 -4.92
N GLU A 140 -21.00 -27.35 -3.85
CA GLU A 140 -21.63 -28.48 -3.16
C GLU A 140 -23.02 -28.14 -2.62
N ALA A 141 -23.14 -26.99 -1.94
CA ALA A 141 -24.41 -26.53 -1.38
C ALA A 141 -25.46 -26.25 -2.47
N LEU A 142 -25.05 -25.72 -3.62
CA LEU A 142 -25.93 -25.51 -4.78
C LEU A 142 -26.43 -26.84 -5.37
N VAL A 143 -25.57 -27.87 -5.45
CA VAL A 143 -26.03 -29.23 -5.87
C VAL A 143 -27.06 -29.79 -4.90
N ALA A 144 -26.80 -29.68 -3.60
CA ALA A 144 -27.74 -30.13 -2.57
C ALA A 144 -29.08 -29.36 -2.60
N SER A 145 -29.09 -28.14 -3.14
CA SER A 145 -30.27 -27.29 -3.31
C SER A 145 -30.89 -27.39 -4.73
N GLY A 146 -30.49 -28.36 -5.56
CA GLY A 146 -31.03 -28.58 -6.90
C GLY A 146 -30.54 -27.63 -7.99
N GLN A 147 -29.54 -26.76 -7.71
CA GLN A 147 -29.04 -25.74 -8.64
C GLN A 147 -27.75 -26.17 -9.36
N SER A 148 -27.77 -27.35 -9.98
CA SER A 148 -26.60 -28.04 -10.54
C SER A 148 -25.90 -27.27 -11.67
N GLY A 149 -26.60 -26.43 -12.47
CA GLY A 149 -25.99 -25.64 -13.54
C GLY A 149 -25.06 -24.56 -13.01
N THR A 150 -25.50 -23.80 -12.01
CA THR A 150 -24.70 -22.77 -11.34
C THR A 150 -23.55 -23.40 -10.54
N ALA A 151 -23.77 -24.55 -9.92
CA ALA A 151 -22.73 -25.28 -9.18
C ALA A 151 -21.51 -25.61 -10.04
N ALA A 152 -21.71 -26.04 -11.29
CA ALA A 152 -20.61 -26.39 -12.19
C ALA A 152 -19.68 -25.19 -12.51
N SER A 153 -20.25 -23.99 -12.60
CA SER A 153 -19.44 -22.76 -12.79
C SER A 153 -18.55 -22.48 -11.59
N TRP A 154 -19.10 -22.55 -10.37
CA TRP A 154 -18.32 -22.34 -9.14
C TRP A 154 -17.28 -23.41 -8.91
N ALA A 155 -17.57 -24.67 -9.26
CA ALA A 155 -16.60 -25.75 -9.19
C ALA A 155 -15.41 -25.53 -10.14
N ARG A 156 -15.66 -25.07 -11.38
CA ARG A 156 -14.58 -24.69 -12.32
C ARG A 156 -13.76 -23.49 -11.80
N ASP A 157 -14.41 -22.50 -11.24
CA ASP A 157 -13.74 -21.34 -10.62
C ASP A 157 -12.86 -21.74 -9.43
N ALA A 158 -13.31 -22.70 -8.63
CA ALA A 158 -12.51 -23.27 -7.54
C ALA A 158 -11.33 -24.07 -8.09
N TRP A 159 -11.58 -24.89 -9.12
CA TRP A 159 -10.55 -25.70 -9.77
C TRP A 159 -9.45 -24.86 -10.40
N ASP A 160 -9.79 -23.77 -11.05
CA ASP A 160 -8.83 -22.84 -11.68
C ASP A 160 -7.94 -22.11 -10.65
N SER A 161 -8.14 -22.29 -9.36
CA SER A 161 -7.36 -21.68 -8.29
C SER A 161 -6.10 -22.50 -7.98
N ALA A 162 -4.99 -21.82 -7.65
CA ALA A 162 -3.79 -22.44 -7.09
C ALA A 162 -3.91 -22.78 -5.59
N GLY A 163 -5.01 -22.38 -4.94
CA GLY A 163 -5.15 -22.41 -3.48
C GLY A 163 -5.69 -23.70 -2.88
N LEU A 164 -6.09 -24.69 -3.67
CA LEU A 164 -6.55 -25.98 -3.16
C LEU A 164 -5.37 -26.84 -2.66
N ASP A 165 -5.56 -27.50 -1.51
CA ASP A 165 -4.68 -28.56 -1.06
C ASP A 165 -5.05 -29.90 -1.72
N ASP A 166 -4.30 -30.98 -1.41
CA ASP A 166 -4.49 -32.31 -2.01
C ASP A 166 -5.82 -32.95 -1.63
N VAL A 167 -6.30 -32.77 -0.41
CA VAL A 167 -7.59 -33.25 0.07
C VAL A 167 -8.75 -32.56 -0.64
N GLN A 168 -8.65 -31.23 -0.74
CA GLN A 168 -9.64 -30.40 -1.44
C GLN A 168 -9.67 -30.70 -2.94
N GLU A 169 -8.50 -30.90 -3.59
CA GLU A 169 -8.42 -31.38 -4.98
C GLU A 169 -9.15 -32.70 -5.18
N ALA A 170 -8.87 -33.67 -4.33
CA ALA A 170 -9.48 -35.01 -4.43
C ALA A 170 -11.01 -34.97 -4.25
N ARG A 171 -11.50 -34.20 -3.27
CA ARG A 171 -12.94 -34.01 -3.01
C ARG A 171 -13.63 -33.30 -4.18
N LEU A 172 -13.06 -32.23 -4.72
CA LEU A 172 -13.62 -31.50 -5.86
C LEU A 172 -13.69 -32.42 -7.09
N LEU A 173 -12.63 -33.18 -7.36
CA LEU A 173 -12.61 -34.17 -8.47
C LEU A 173 -13.61 -35.26 -8.31
N ALA A 174 -13.82 -35.80 -7.10
CA ALA A 174 -14.79 -36.83 -6.84
C ALA A 174 -16.26 -36.41 -7.12
N LYS A 175 -16.55 -35.10 -6.87
CA LYS A 175 -17.92 -34.58 -7.01
C LYS A 175 -18.19 -33.87 -8.36
N PHE A 176 -17.15 -33.28 -8.96
CA PHE A 176 -17.30 -32.41 -10.13
C PHE A 176 -16.34 -32.75 -11.27
N GLY A 177 -15.56 -33.84 -11.16
CA GLY A 177 -14.55 -34.19 -12.14
C GLY A 177 -15.10 -34.41 -13.55
N ASP A 178 -16.31 -34.98 -13.65
CA ASP A 178 -17.06 -35.17 -14.90
C ASP A 178 -17.56 -33.87 -15.55
N ARG A 179 -17.56 -32.78 -14.81
CA ARG A 179 -18.00 -31.44 -15.25
C ARG A 179 -16.83 -30.50 -15.58
N LEU A 180 -15.60 -30.94 -15.32
CA LEU A 180 -14.38 -30.25 -15.68
C LEU A 180 -13.99 -30.60 -17.11
N ARG A 181 -13.64 -29.60 -17.89
CA ARG A 181 -13.22 -29.73 -19.30
C ARG A 181 -11.69 -29.86 -19.39
N PRO A 182 -11.14 -30.39 -20.49
CA PRO A 182 -9.69 -30.42 -20.71
C PRO A 182 -9.04 -29.03 -20.55
N ASP A 183 -9.67 -27.96 -21.03
CA ASP A 183 -9.17 -26.58 -20.89
C ASP A 183 -9.12 -26.13 -19.43
N ASP A 184 -10.04 -26.57 -18.57
CA ASP A 184 -10.03 -26.23 -17.14
C ASP A 184 -8.81 -26.89 -16.45
N HIS A 185 -8.39 -28.07 -16.89
CA HIS A 185 -7.17 -28.74 -16.41
C HIS A 185 -5.90 -28.03 -16.93
N ALA A 186 -5.86 -27.61 -18.18
CA ALA A 186 -4.74 -26.89 -18.76
C ALA A 186 -4.56 -25.51 -18.10
N SER A 187 -5.66 -24.78 -17.88
CA SER A 187 -5.64 -23.49 -17.17
C SER A 187 -5.12 -23.63 -15.74
N ARG A 188 -5.58 -24.64 -14.99
CA ARG A 188 -5.07 -24.91 -13.65
C ARG A 188 -3.57 -25.24 -13.67
N MET A 189 -3.10 -26.08 -14.63
CA MET A 189 -1.68 -26.41 -14.77
C MET A 189 -0.84 -25.14 -14.91
N ASP A 190 -1.22 -24.23 -15.82
CA ASP A 190 -0.50 -22.99 -16.04
C ASP A 190 -0.50 -22.10 -14.79
N ARG A 191 -1.65 -21.94 -14.13
CA ARG A 191 -1.78 -21.18 -12.88
C ARG A 191 -0.89 -21.71 -11.76
N LEU A 192 -0.82 -23.04 -11.60
CA LEU A 192 0.06 -23.67 -10.61
C LEU A 192 1.54 -23.40 -10.90
N LEU A 193 1.95 -23.46 -12.17
CA LEU A 193 3.32 -23.17 -12.59
C LEU A 193 3.68 -21.68 -12.43
N TRP A 194 2.76 -20.75 -12.69
CA TRP A 194 2.95 -19.32 -12.41
C TRP A 194 3.03 -19.01 -10.90
N ALA A 195 2.32 -19.77 -10.09
CA ALA A 195 2.33 -19.65 -8.62
C ALA A 195 3.51 -20.41 -7.96
N ASP A 196 4.39 -21.00 -8.74
CA ASP A 196 5.51 -21.84 -8.29
C ASP A 196 5.09 -23.06 -7.44
N ARG A 197 3.85 -23.53 -7.67
CA ARG A 197 3.25 -24.69 -6.97
C ARG A 197 3.61 -25.99 -7.71
N ILE A 198 4.88 -26.37 -7.67
CA ILE A 198 5.44 -27.46 -8.48
C ILE A 198 4.85 -28.83 -8.12
N THR A 199 4.63 -29.14 -6.83
CA THR A 199 4.08 -30.45 -6.41
C THR A 199 2.63 -30.63 -6.88
N PRO A 200 1.71 -29.68 -6.66
CA PRO A 200 0.38 -29.75 -7.28
C PRO A 200 0.41 -29.82 -8.82
N ALA A 201 1.29 -29.05 -9.49
CA ALA A 201 1.44 -29.14 -10.94
C ALA A 201 1.86 -30.55 -11.40
N GLY A 202 2.73 -31.22 -10.65
CA GLY A 202 3.10 -32.61 -10.89
C GLY A 202 1.91 -33.58 -10.86
N ARG A 203 0.95 -33.40 -9.95
CA ARG A 203 -0.28 -34.21 -9.89
C ARG A 203 -1.20 -33.98 -11.09
N MET A 204 -1.13 -32.81 -11.72
CA MET A 204 -1.95 -32.47 -12.88
C MET A 204 -1.49 -33.13 -14.20
N LEU A 205 -0.24 -33.64 -14.26
CA LEU A 205 0.34 -34.18 -15.50
C LEU A 205 -0.48 -35.30 -16.18
N ALA A 206 -1.22 -36.12 -15.40
CA ALA A 206 -2.07 -37.17 -15.92
C ALA A 206 -3.42 -36.64 -16.45
N ARG A 207 -3.76 -35.36 -16.24
CA ARG A 207 -5.07 -34.78 -16.54
C ARG A 207 -5.09 -33.84 -17.72
N VAL A 208 -3.91 -33.51 -18.25
CA VAL A 208 -3.74 -32.60 -19.39
C VAL A 208 -3.35 -33.40 -20.64
N ASP A 209 -3.59 -32.83 -21.81
CA ASP A 209 -3.18 -33.39 -23.10
C ASP A 209 -1.65 -33.55 -23.19
N THR A 210 -1.20 -34.29 -24.21
CA THR A 210 0.22 -34.60 -24.39
C THR A 210 1.07 -33.36 -24.56
N ASP A 211 0.64 -32.38 -25.36
CA ASP A 211 1.39 -31.17 -25.63
C ASP A 211 1.53 -30.30 -24.37
N THR A 212 0.46 -30.10 -23.64
CA THR A 212 0.44 -29.39 -22.35
C THR A 212 1.32 -30.10 -21.33
N ARG A 213 1.30 -31.44 -21.31
CA ARG A 213 2.14 -32.24 -20.41
C ARG A 213 3.63 -32.08 -20.70
N LEU A 214 4.03 -32.12 -21.98
CA LEU A 214 5.44 -31.92 -22.39
C LEU A 214 5.92 -30.52 -22.02
N TRP A 215 5.12 -29.50 -22.29
CA TRP A 215 5.38 -28.12 -21.90
C TRP A 215 5.49 -27.95 -20.37
N ALA A 216 4.58 -28.54 -19.59
CA ALA A 216 4.62 -28.45 -18.14
C ALA A 216 5.84 -29.16 -17.54
N LEU A 217 6.22 -30.32 -18.09
CA LEU A 217 7.43 -31.05 -17.67
C LEU A 217 8.69 -30.23 -17.92
N ALA A 218 8.77 -29.50 -19.05
CA ALA A 218 9.89 -28.60 -19.34
C ALA A 218 9.95 -27.46 -18.32
N ARG A 219 8.83 -26.78 -18.03
CA ARG A 219 8.75 -25.73 -17.02
C ARG A 219 9.13 -26.23 -15.62
N ILE A 220 8.65 -27.40 -15.22
CA ILE A 220 9.01 -28.05 -13.94
C ILE A 220 10.52 -28.32 -13.87
N ALA A 221 11.11 -28.86 -14.96
CA ALA A 221 12.54 -29.13 -15.02
C ALA A 221 13.38 -27.85 -14.91
N LEU A 222 13.01 -26.80 -15.63
CA LEU A 222 13.65 -25.47 -15.55
C LEU A 222 13.59 -24.89 -14.13
N LYS A 223 12.43 -24.91 -13.48
CA LYS A 223 12.25 -24.39 -12.12
C LYS A 223 13.04 -25.19 -11.08
N ARG A 224 13.14 -26.50 -11.23
CA ARG A 224 13.90 -27.40 -10.34
C ARG A 224 15.39 -27.47 -10.65
N ASN A 225 15.85 -26.83 -11.73
CA ASN A 225 17.21 -26.99 -12.22
C ASN A 225 17.58 -28.46 -12.43
N ALA A 226 16.67 -29.23 -13.03
CA ALA A 226 16.83 -30.67 -13.22
C ALA A 226 17.93 -30.98 -14.29
N PRO A 227 18.61 -32.14 -14.21
CA PRO A 227 19.66 -32.49 -15.16
C PRO A 227 19.15 -32.74 -16.60
N ASP A 228 17.86 -33.06 -16.75
CA ASP A 228 17.21 -33.39 -18.02
C ASP A 228 16.54 -32.18 -18.72
N VAL A 229 16.85 -30.94 -18.32
CA VAL A 229 16.29 -29.72 -18.92
C VAL A 229 16.41 -29.72 -20.45
N ALA A 230 17.59 -30.04 -21.01
CA ALA A 230 17.81 -29.99 -22.44
C ALA A 230 16.89 -30.95 -23.22
N SER A 231 16.76 -32.20 -22.76
CA SER A 231 15.86 -33.19 -23.38
C SER A 231 14.39 -32.82 -23.22
N ARG A 232 13.99 -32.27 -22.09
CA ARG A 232 12.62 -31.78 -21.88
C ARG A 232 12.26 -30.61 -22.79
N MET A 233 13.19 -29.66 -22.94
CA MET A 233 13.00 -28.51 -23.85
C MET A 233 12.92 -28.95 -25.32
N ALA A 234 13.71 -29.94 -25.74
CA ALA A 234 13.72 -30.40 -27.11
C ALA A 234 12.37 -30.93 -27.61
N VAL A 235 11.57 -31.53 -26.72
CA VAL A 235 10.28 -32.16 -27.07
C VAL A 235 9.07 -31.21 -26.88
N VAL A 236 9.27 -29.98 -26.43
CA VAL A 236 8.18 -29.00 -26.32
C VAL A 236 7.65 -28.65 -27.71
N PRO A 237 6.32 -28.75 -27.96
CA PRO A 237 5.74 -28.35 -29.24
C PRO A 237 6.03 -26.89 -29.59
N ASP A 238 6.32 -26.62 -30.87
CA ASP A 238 6.74 -25.28 -31.34
C ASP A 238 5.74 -24.16 -30.99
N ARG A 239 4.44 -24.48 -31.00
CA ARG A 239 3.39 -23.54 -30.63
C ARG A 239 3.48 -23.08 -29.16
N LEU A 240 3.99 -23.93 -28.26
CA LEU A 240 4.11 -23.67 -26.82
C LEU A 240 5.49 -23.12 -26.42
N ARG A 241 6.50 -23.19 -27.31
CA ARG A 241 7.84 -22.66 -27.03
C ARG A 241 7.88 -21.15 -26.78
N ARG A 242 6.85 -20.43 -27.26
CA ARG A 242 6.75 -18.98 -27.14
C ARG A 242 5.80 -18.54 -26.01
N GLU A 243 5.28 -19.50 -25.25
CA GLU A 243 4.45 -19.16 -24.10
C GLU A 243 5.27 -18.42 -23.03
N ALA A 244 4.70 -17.31 -22.53
CA ALA A 244 5.40 -16.38 -21.66
C ALA A 244 5.98 -17.05 -20.40
N GLY A 245 5.25 -18.01 -19.81
CA GLY A 245 5.69 -18.74 -18.65
C GLY A 245 6.92 -19.61 -18.92
N LEU A 246 6.96 -20.31 -20.05
CA LEU A 246 8.12 -21.11 -20.46
C LEU A 246 9.34 -20.23 -20.77
N VAL A 247 9.13 -19.14 -21.53
CA VAL A 247 10.17 -18.17 -21.86
C VAL A 247 10.79 -17.57 -20.60
N LEU A 248 9.97 -17.22 -19.61
CA LEU A 248 10.47 -16.68 -18.34
C LEU A 248 11.25 -17.72 -17.53
N ASP A 249 10.71 -18.94 -17.41
CA ASP A 249 11.36 -20.03 -16.69
C ASP A 249 12.72 -20.39 -17.32
N GLU A 250 12.81 -20.43 -18.66
CA GLU A 250 14.04 -20.68 -19.42
C GLU A 250 15.05 -19.55 -19.22
N ALA A 251 14.63 -18.28 -19.35
CA ALA A 251 15.51 -17.13 -19.14
C ALA A 251 16.08 -17.10 -17.72
N GLN A 252 15.26 -17.36 -16.71
CA GLN A 252 15.71 -17.43 -15.32
C GLN A 252 16.66 -18.60 -15.08
N TRP A 253 16.41 -19.75 -15.71
CA TRP A 253 17.30 -20.91 -15.63
C TRP A 253 18.66 -20.62 -16.27
N LEU A 254 18.70 -20.04 -17.48
CA LEU A 254 19.94 -19.62 -18.15
C LEU A 254 20.75 -18.65 -17.27
N ILE A 255 20.11 -17.67 -16.65
CA ILE A 255 20.76 -16.73 -15.73
C ILE A 255 21.39 -17.48 -14.54
N ARG A 256 20.66 -18.45 -13.94
CA ARG A 256 21.20 -19.28 -12.84
C ARG A 256 22.37 -20.17 -13.27
N GLN A 257 22.44 -20.57 -14.56
CA GLN A 257 23.56 -21.34 -15.13
C GLN A 257 24.77 -20.48 -15.52
N GLY A 258 24.77 -19.18 -15.22
CA GLY A 258 25.83 -18.27 -15.63
C GLY A 258 25.73 -17.80 -17.08
N ARG A 259 24.70 -18.22 -17.83
CA ARG A 259 24.41 -17.87 -19.23
C ARG A 259 23.50 -16.65 -19.32
N ALA A 260 23.80 -15.63 -18.53
CA ALA A 260 22.92 -14.48 -18.35
C ALA A 260 22.65 -13.72 -19.66
N ALA A 261 23.64 -13.60 -20.56
CA ALA A 261 23.47 -12.92 -21.85
C ALA A 261 22.39 -13.58 -22.71
N GLU A 262 22.32 -14.91 -22.72
CA GLU A 262 21.30 -15.65 -23.47
C GLU A 262 19.91 -15.47 -22.85
N GLY A 263 19.78 -15.55 -21.52
CA GLY A 263 18.54 -15.30 -20.83
C GLY A 263 18.01 -13.88 -21.06
N HIS A 264 18.91 -12.88 -21.09
CA HIS A 264 18.52 -11.49 -21.38
C HIS A 264 18.07 -11.33 -22.85
N THR A 265 18.76 -11.97 -23.79
CA THR A 265 18.39 -11.97 -25.21
C THR A 265 17.01 -12.59 -25.41
N LEU A 266 16.74 -13.69 -24.75
CA LEU A 266 15.44 -14.36 -24.78
C LEU A 266 14.30 -13.43 -24.30
N LEU A 267 14.51 -12.68 -23.23
CA LEU A 267 13.52 -11.71 -22.71
C LEU A 267 13.42 -10.42 -23.54
N SER A 268 14.43 -10.06 -24.31
CA SER A 268 14.45 -8.83 -25.13
C SER A 268 14.04 -9.07 -26.57
N GLY A 269 13.95 -10.33 -27.00
CA GLY A 269 13.75 -10.73 -28.40
C GLY A 269 12.31 -10.58 -28.90
N PRO A 270 12.11 -10.74 -30.23
CA PRO A 270 10.80 -10.61 -30.87
C PRO A 270 9.75 -11.60 -30.34
N ALA A 271 10.17 -12.74 -29.80
CA ALA A 271 9.27 -13.75 -29.23
C ALA A 271 8.46 -13.22 -28.05
N THR A 272 9.04 -12.30 -27.27
CA THR A 272 8.38 -11.70 -26.10
C THR A 272 7.52 -10.48 -26.46
N GLN A 273 7.73 -9.87 -27.62
CA GLN A 273 6.94 -8.73 -28.08
C GLN A 273 5.54 -9.12 -28.60
N ARG A 274 5.28 -10.41 -28.77
CA ARG A 274 4.02 -10.94 -29.31
C ARG A 274 3.30 -11.83 -28.29
N ILE A 275 3.01 -11.27 -27.14
CA ILE A 275 2.00 -11.90 -26.27
C ILE A 275 0.68 -11.82 -27.00
N ALA A 276 0.05 -12.98 -27.26
CA ALA A 276 -1.19 -13.07 -28.00
C ALA A 276 -2.25 -12.08 -27.43
N GLY A 277 -2.69 -11.15 -28.27
CA GLY A 277 -3.67 -10.12 -27.88
C GLY A 277 -3.15 -9.05 -26.92
N GLY A 278 -1.84 -8.92 -26.65
CA GLY A 278 -1.26 -7.89 -25.79
C GLY A 278 -1.65 -8.02 -24.32
N LEU A 279 -2.08 -9.19 -23.88
CA LEU A 279 -2.50 -9.48 -22.51
C LEU A 279 -2.21 -10.94 -22.18
N LEU A 280 -1.56 -11.21 -21.04
CA LEU A 280 -1.49 -12.55 -20.48
C LEU A 280 -2.81 -12.89 -19.80
N THR A 281 -3.28 -14.11 -19.94
CA THR A 281 -4.47 -14.58 -19.21
C THR A 281 -4.16 -14.71 -17.72
N ILE A 282 -2.94 -15.19 -17.41
CA ILE A 282 -2.45 -15.45 -16.06
C ILE A 282 -1.00 -14.96 -15.96
N GLY A 283 -0.55 -14.64 -14.73
CA GLY A 283 0.87 -14.41 -14.45
C GLY A 283 1.44 -13.04 -14.85
N GLN A 284 0.61 -12.06 -15.23
CA GLN A 284 1.09 -10.74 -15.66
C GLN A 284 1.95 -10.03 -14.61
N GLU A 285 1.52 -10.08 -13.36
CA GLU A 285 2.28 -9.48 -12.25
C GLU A 285 3.66 -10.15 -12.10
N SER A 286 3.70 -11.48 -12.12
CA SER A 286 4.95 -12.25 -12.01
C SER A 286 5.88 -12.00 -13.21
N TRP A 287 5.32 -11.92 -14.42
CA TRP A 287 6.04 -11.57 -15.64
C TRP A 287 6.73 -10.20 -15.54
N LEU A 288 5.98 -9.19 -15.11
CA LEU A 288 6.50 -7.82 -14.99
C LEU A 288 7.50 -7.68 -13.84
N LYS A 289 7.21 -8.28 -12.68
CA LYS A 289 8.13 -8.25 -11.52
C LYS A 289 9.46 -8.92 -11.85
N ALA A 290 9.46 -10.09 -12.49
CA ALA A 290 10.69 -10.78 -12.88
C ALA A 290 11.53 -9.93 -13.85
N ARG A 291 10.90 -9.28 -14.83
CA ARG A 291 11.57 -8.37 -15.76
C ARG A 291 12.13 -7.14 -15.05
N LEU A 292 11.39 -6.60 -14.08
CA LEU A 292 11.84 -5.47 -13.27
C LEU A 292 13.08 -5.84 -12.42
N ASP A 293 13.11 -7.02 -11.83
CA ASP A 293 14.24 -7.49 -11.02
C ASP A 293 15.48 -7.76 -11.90
N ILE A 294 15.30 -8.42 -13.04
CA ILE A 294 16.37 -8.65 -14.01
C ILE A 294 16.87 -7.31 -14.57
N GLY A 295 15.99 -6.40 -14.95
CA GLY A 295 16.34 -5.08 -15.45
C GLY A 295 17.13 -4.25 -14.43
N ARG A 296 16.75 -4.31 -13.16
CA ARG A 296 17.50 -3.68 -12.05
C ARG A 296 18.89 -4.31 -11.86
N ALA A 297 18.99 -5.64 -11.95
CA ALA A 297 20.27 -6.33 -11.84
C ALA A 297 21.21 -5.94 -12.98
N LEU A 298 20.71 -5.91 -14.21
CA LEU A 298 21.45 -5.45 -15.40
C LEU A 298 21.90 -4.00 -15.29
N TRP A 299 21.02 -3.12 -14.83
CA TRP A 299 21.37 -1.72 -14.59
C TRP A 299 22.52 -1.60 -13.59
N ARG A 300 22.46 -2.29 -12.45
CA ARG A 300 23.53 -2.28 -11.43
C ARG A 300 24.86 -2.85 -11.97
N ALA A 301 24.79 -3.79 -12.90
CA ALA A 301 25.96 -4.36 -13.58
C ALA A 301 26.49 -3.45 -14.73
N GLY A 302 25.87 -2.29 -14.98
CA GLY A 302 26.27 -1.37 -16.06
C GLY A 302 25.74 -1.75 -17.45
N ASN A 303 24.98 -2.82 -17.59
CA ASN A 303 24.41 -3.31 -18.85
C ASN A 303 23.12 -2.56 -19.23
N LEU A 304 23.22 -1.26 -19.47
CA LEU A 304 22.10 -0.32 -19.54
C LEU A 304 21.14 -0.62 -20.71
N THR A 305 21.69 -0.92 -21.90
CA THR A 305 20.90 -1.22 -23.11
C THR A 305 20.07 -2.50 -22.90
N SER A 306 20.70 -3.55 -22.36
CA SER A 306 20.00 -4.81 -22.05
C SER A 306 18.97 -4.62 -20.96
N ALA A 307 19.28 -3.82 -19.93
CA ALA A 307 18.33 -3.48 -18.87
C ALA A 307 17.05 -2.86 -19.43
N ARG A 308 17.20 -1.82 -20.27
CA ARG A 308 16.05 -1.17 -20.92
C ARG A 308 15.29 -2.13 -21.83
N ALA A 309 16.00 -2.94 -22.65
CA ALA A 309 15.37 -3.88 -23.56
C ALA A 309 14.54 -4.94 -22.82
N VAL A 310 15.05 -5.49 -21.72
CA VAL A 310 14.31 -6.44 -20.86
C VAL A 310 13.07 -5.77 -20.27
N LEU A 311 13.17 -4.54 -19.77
CA LEU A 311 12.05 -3.82 -19.17
C LEU A 311 10.95 -3.50 -20.20
N ALA A 312 11.34 -3.00 -21.37
CA ALA A 312 10.43 -2.57 -22.43
C ALA A 312 9.79 -3.73 -23.21
N GLY A 313 10.46 -4.88 -23.27
CA GLY A 313 10.05 -6.03 -24.09
C GLY A 313 8.91 -6.87 -23.48
N HIS A 314 8.03 -6.30 -22.63
CA HIS A 314 6.98 -7.05 -21.94
C HIS A 314 5.80 -7.48 -22.84
N GLY A 315 5.57 -6.82 -23.98
CA GLY A 315 4.55 -7.20 -24.99
C GLY A 315 3.09 -6.93 -24.57
N LEU A 316 2.83 -6.19 -23.47
CA LEU A 316 1.49 -5.94 -22.95
C LEU A 316 0.86 -4.68 -23.56
N ASP A 317 -0.46 -4.72 -23.76
CA ASP A 317 -1.27 -3.61 -24.26
C ASP A 317 -1.71 -2.70 -23.09
N PHE A 318 -1.35 -1.42 -23.15
CA PHE A 318 -1.64 -0.44 -22.10
C PHE A 318 -3.13 -0.17 -21.92
N ALA A 319 -3.91 -0.15 -22.99
CA ALA A 319 -5.35 0.08 -22.91
C ALA A 319 -6.05 -1.05 -22.13
N ARG A 320 -5.64 -2.28 -22.38
CA ARG A 320 -6.14 -3.46 -21.67
C ARG A 320 -5.63 -3.52 -20.23
N MET A 321 -4.39 -3.09 -20.00
CA MET A 321 -3.81 -3.04 -18.65
C MET A 321 -4.48 -2.00 -17.76
N ALA A 322 -5.04 -0.92 -18.29
CA ALA A 322 -5.67 0.15 -17.51
C ALA A 322 -6.84 -0.33 -16.63
N THR A 323 -7.51 -1.42 -17.01
CA THR A 323 -8.64 -2.01 -16.27
C THR A 323 -8.24 -3.19 -15.33
N ARG A 324 -6.96 -3.56 -15.33
CA ARG A 324 -6.46 -4.71 -14.55
C ARG A 324 -6.25 -4.36 -13.06
N PRO A 325 -6.09 -5.37 -12.19
CA PRO A 325 -5.81 -5.16 -10.77
C PRO A 325 -4.64 -4.20 -10.51
N VAL A 326 -4.70 -3.50 -9.38
CA VAL A 326 -3.70 -2.48 -9.00
C VAL A 326 -2.27 -3.02 -9.02
N ALA A 327 -2.06 -4.25 -8.53
CA ALA A 327 -0.73 -4.87 -8.48
C ALA A 327 -0.11 -5.03 -9.87
N GLU A 328 -0.88 -5.50 -10.85
CA GLU A 328 -0.44 -5.67 -12.24
C GLU A 328 -0.12 -4.33 -12.90
N ARG A 329 -0.98 -3.33 -12.70
CA ARG A 329 -0.75 -1.97 -13.23
C ARG A 329 0.47 -1.31 -12.61
N SER A 330 0.67 -1.47 -11.29
CA SER A 330 1.83 -0.93 -10.59
C SER A 330 3.14 -1.55 -11.11
N ALA A 331 3.14 -2.86 -11.34
CA ALA A 331 4.30 -3.55 -11.89
C ALA A 331 4.63 -3.06 -13.32
N LEU A 332 3.63 -2.82 -14.16
CA LEU A 332 3.82 -2.26 -15.50
C LEU A 332 4.32 -0.81 -15.44
N LEU A 333 3.70 0.01 -14.57
CA LEU A 333 4.14 1.38 -14.34
C LEU A 333 5.62 1.44 -13.94
N ASP A 334 6.04 0.59 -13.01
CA ASP A 334 7.43 0.55 -12.54
C ASP A 334 8.41 0.09 -13.62
N ALA A 335 8.03 -0.89 -14.45
CA ALA A 335 8.87 -1.36 -15.55
C ALA A 335 9.05 -0.28 -16.62
N GLU A 336 7.97 0.34 -17.08
CA GLU A 336 7.99 1.42 -18.07
C GLU A 336 8.69 2.67 -17.53
N TRP A 337 8.42 3.02 -16.27
CA TRP A 337 9.08 4.17 -15.66
C TRP A 337 10.60 3.96 -15.60
N LEU A 338 11.08 2.79 -15.18
CA LEU A 338 12.52 2.51 -15.12
C LEU A 338 13.14 2.45 -16.51
N ALA A 339 12.47 1.88 -17.50
CA ALA A 339 12.92 1.88 -18.89
C ALA A 339 13.08 3.31 -19.43
N GLY A 340 12.09 4.19 -19.15
CA GLY A 340 12.13 5.61 -19.50
C GLY A 340 13.26 6.36 -18.81
N TRP A 341 13.45 6.13 -17.50
CA TRP A 341 14.51 6.77 -16.74
C TRP A 341 15.91 6.35 -17.24
N LEU A 342 16.13 5.06 -17.52
CA LEU A 342 17.38 4.57 -18.13
C LEU A 342 17.60 5.20 -19.50
N ALA A 343 16.59 5.25 -20.35
CA ALA A 343 16.66 5.87 -21.67
C ALA A 343 17.04 7.34 -21.58
N LEU A 344 16.41 8.12 -20.69
CA LEU A 344 16.67 9.54 -20.55
C LEU A 344 18.01 9.84 -19.89
N ARG A 345 18.27 9.22 -18.73
CA ARG A 345 19.35 9.65 -17.83
C ARG A 345 20.65 8.90 -18.00
N ARG A 346 20.64 7.75 -18.65
CA ARG A 346 21.81 6.88 -18.81
C ARG A 346 22.18 6.61 -20.25
N LEU A 347 21.20 6.61 -21.17
CA LEU A 347 21.41 6.28 -22.59
C LEU A 347 21.29 7.50 -23.51
N ASN A 348 20.90 8.66 -23.02
CA ASN A 348 20.64 9.87 -23.78
C ASN A 348 19.69 9.67 -24.98
N GLN A 349 18.58 8.98 -24.71
CA GLN A 349 17.54 8.64 -25.70
C GLN A 349 16.20 9.28 -25.33
N PRO A 350 16.07 10.62 -25.40
CA PRO A 350 14.91 11.34 -24.85
C PRO A 350 13.60 11.02 -25.55
N ALA A 351 13.58 10.77 -26.86
CA ALA A 351 12.37 10.40 -27.60
C ALA A 351 11.81 9.03 -27.14
N GLN A 352 12.70 8.06 -26.90
CA GLN A 352 12.31 6.75 -26.39
C GLN A 352 11.84 6.86 -24.92
N ALA A 353 12.53 7.66 -24.12
CA ALA A 353 12.13 7.93 -22.74
C ALA A 353 10.71 8.52 -22.65
N LEU A 354 10.40 9.48 -23.52
CA LEU A 354 9.08 10.09 -23.60
C LEU A 354 8.00 9.03 -23.87
N THR A 355 8.24 8.10 -24.78
CA THR A 355 7.33 6.99 -25.05
C THR A 355 7.07 6.16 -23.79
N HIS A 356 8.13 5.77 -23.08
CA HIS A 356 8.01 4.99 -21.86
C HIS A 356 7.27 5.73 -20.74
N PHE A 357 7.54 7.02 -20.53
CA PHE A 357 6.82 7.80 -19.50
C PHE A 357 5.34 8.00 -19.84
N ARG A 358 5.00 8.16 -21.13
CA ARG A 358 3.59 8.17 -21.57
C ARG A 358 2.89 6.85 -21.29
N ASN A 359 3.55 5.75 -21.54
CA ASN A 359 3.05 4.40 -21.24
C ASN A 359 2.83 4.21 -19.73
N ALA A 360 3.80 4.58 -18.90
CA ALA A 360 3.66 4.57 -17.45
C ALA A 360 2.46 5.44 -16.98
N ARG A 361 2.33 6.64 -17.57
CA ARG A 361 1.22 7.55 -17.28
C ARG A 361 -0.15 6.97 -17.64
N ALA A 362 -0.25 6.22 -18.73
CA ALA A 362 -1.50 5.64 -19.21
C ALA A 362 -2.12 4.65 -18.20
N VAL A 363 -1.31 3.97 -17.38
CA VAL A 363 -1.77 3.02 -16.35
C VAL A 363 -1.78 3.61 -14.93
N ALA A 364 -1.30 4.84 -14.77
CA ALA A 364 -1.25 5.54 -13.49
C ALA A 364 -2.64 6.03 -13.07
N GLN A 365 -3.12 5.64 -11.89
CA GLN A 365 -4.43 6.05 -11.37
C GLN A 365 -4.35 6.95 -10.13
N THR A 366 -3.23 6.96 -9.43
CA THR A 366 -3.06 7.81 -8.25
C THR A 366 -2.43 9.15 -8.61
N PRO A 367 -2.77 10.26 -7.94
CA PRO A 367 -2.16 11.57 -8.14
C PRO A 367 -0.63 11.53 -8.11
N ILE A 368 -0.06 10.79 -7.18
CA ILE A 368 1.39 10.56 -7.04
C ILE A 368 2.00 9.99 -8.32
N SER A 369 1.40 8.91 -8.84
CA SER A 369 1.91 8.23 -10.05
C SER A 369 1.70 9.06 -11.30
N GLN A 370 0.58 9.81 -11.36
CA GLN A 370 0.27 10.72 -12.46
C GLN A 370 1.28 11.87 -12.50
N ALA A 371 1.47 12.56 -11.38
CA ALA A 371 2.45 13.65 -11.28
C ALA A 371 3.87 13.19 -11.64
N ARG A 372 4.28 11.99 -11.17
CA ARG A 372 5.59 11.41 -11.51
C ARG A 372 5.71 11.13 -13.01
N GLY A 373 4.71 10.51 -13.62
CA GLY A 373 4.70 10.20 -15.05
C GLY A 373 4.75 11.45 -15.92
N ASP A 374 3.89 12.43 -15.59
CA ASP A 374 3.82 13.70 -16.33
C ASP A 374 5.11 14.53 -16.17
N TYR A 375 5.68 14.62 -14.95
CA TYR A 375 6.94 15.34 -14.74
C TYR A 375 8.10 14.76 -15.56
N TRP A 376 8.29 13.42 -15.52
CA TRP A 376 9.36 12.76 -16.26
C TRP A 376 9.12 12.77 -17.78
N ALA A 377 7.85 12.73 -18.23
CA ALA A 377 7.50 12.96 -19.63
C ALA A 377 7.86 14.38 -20.07
N GLY A 378 7.61 15.39 -19.21
CA GLY A 378 8.02 16.77 -19.43
C GLY A 378 9.54 16.90 -19.56
N ARG A 379 10.32 16.28 -18.68
CA ARG A 379 11.78 16.26 -18.77
C ARG A 379 12.30 15.59 -20.06
N ALA A 380 11.66 14.50 -20.48
CA ALA A 380 12.03 13.81 -21.71
C ALA A 380 11.69 14.64 -22.95
N ALA A 381 10.52 15.28 -22.99
CA ALA A 381 10.12 16.18 -24.07
C ALA A 381 11.04 17.40 -24.18
N ASP A 382 11.40 18.00 -23.04
CA ASP A 382 12.34 19.13 -22.99
C ASP A 382 13.73 18.75 -23.54
N SER A 383 14.24 17.59 -23.09
CA SER A 383 15.51 17.05 -23.59
C SER A 383 15.47 16.66 -25.07
N ALA A 384 14.27 16.37 -25.63
CA ALA A 384 14.06 16.12 -27.06
C ALA A 384 13.84 17.42 -27.87
N GLY A 385 13.92 18.60 -27.25
CA GLY A 385 13.68 19.89 -27.90
C GLY A 385 12.19 20.24 -28.09
N GLN A 386 11.27 19.43 -27.56
CA GLN A 386 9.82 19.59 -27.70
C GLN A 386 9.25 20.50 -26.58
N ARG A 387 9.69 21.76 -26.55
CA ARG A 387 9.44 22.70 -25.43
C ARG A 387 7.96 22.88 -25.09
N GLU A 388 7.12 23.04 -26.10
CA GLU A 388 5.67 23.24 -25.86
C GLU A 388 5.04 22.00 -25.24
N GLN A 389 5.38 20.82 -25.73
CA GLN A 389 4.90 19.55 -25.17
C GLN A 389 5.42 19.34 -23.74
N ALA A 390 6.68 19.73 -23.48
CA ALA A 390 7.24 19.69 -22.13
C ALA A 390 6.44 20.56 -21.16
N ARG A 391 6.07 21.79 -21.57
CA ARG A 391 5.22 22.69 -20.78
C ARG A 391 3.87 22.08 -20.45
N GLN A 392 3.24 21.41 -21.42
CA GLN A 392 1.96 20.73 -21.22
C GLN A 392 2.06 19.60 -20.18
N TYR A 393 3.13 18.82 -20.23
CA TYR A 393 3.37 17.76 -19.24
C TYR A 393 3.67 18.33 -17.84
N PHE A 394 4.50 19.36 -17.74
CA PHE A 394 4.74 20.01 -16.45
C PHE A 394 3.45 20.64 -15.90
N ALA A 395 2.61 21.26 -16.75
CA ALA A 395 1.33 21.80 -16.32
C ALA A 395 0.38 20.69 -15.84
N ALA A 396 0.43 19.51 -16.45
CA ALA A 396 -0.35 18.36 -15.99
C ALA A 396 0.13 17.86 -14.62
N ALA A 397 1.44 17.75 -14.40
CA ALA A 397 2.03 17.37 -13.11
C ALA A 397 1.73 18.41 -12.02
N ALA A 398 1.84 19.72 -12.33
CA ALA A 398 1.61 20.83 -11.39
C ALA A 398 0.16 20.93 -10.86
N ARG A 399 -0.80 20.22 -11.47
CA ARG A 399 -2.16 20.07 -10.92
C ARG A 399 -2.20 19.32 -9.58
N HIS A 400 -1.09 18.71 -9.19
CA HIS A 400 -0.90 17.96 -7.95
C HIS A 400 0.13 18.65 -7.03
N PRO A 401 -0.17 19.85 -6.52
CA PRO A 401 0.82 20.73 -5.84
C PRO A 401 1.25 20.22 -4.47
N ASP A 402 0.53 19.28 -3.88
CA ASP A 402 0.83 18.61 -2.62
C ASP A 402 1.74 17.38 -2.78
N TYR A 403 2.11 17.02 -4.03
CA TYR A 403 3.02 15.91 -4.32
C TYR A 403 4.35 16.37 -4.90
N PHE A 404 5.40 15.63 -4.58
CA PHE A 404 6.81 15.90 -4.91
C PHE A 404 7.03 16.33 -6.37
N TYR A 405 6.54 15.55 -7.32
CA TYR A 405 6.72 15.86 -8.74
C TYR A 405 5.80 16.97 -9.25
N GLY A 406 4.68 17.20 -8.59
CA GLY A 406 3.83 18.35 -8.86
C GLY A 406 4.48 19.67 -8.44
N GLN A 407 5.16 19.67 -7.29
CA GLN A 407 5.93 20.80 -6.79
C GLN A 407 7.10 21.14 -7.73
N LEU A 408 7.90 20.13 -8.12
CA LEU A 408 8.99 20.34 -9.09
C LEU A 408 8.49 20.87 -10.43
N ALA A 409 7.33 20.38 -10.89
CA ALA A 409 6.73 20.83 -12.14
C ALA A 409 6.27 22.30 -12.07
N ALA A 410 5.66 22.72 -10.96
CA ALA A 410 5.28 24.11 -10.72
C ALA A 410 6.50 25.02 -10.73
N GLU A 411 7.59 24.64 -10.06
CA GLU A 411 8.86 25.37 -10.06
C GLU A 411 9.44 25.52 -11.48
N ARG A 412 9.40 24.45 -12.30
CA ARG A 412 9.83 24.51 -13.71
C ARG A 412 9.03 25.48 -14.56
N LEU A 413 7.78 25.66 -14.22
CA LEU A 413 6.88 26.61 -14.90
C LEU A 413 6.99 28.03 -14.35
N GLY A 414 7.75 28.26 -13.26
CA GLY A 414 7.79 29.52 -12.54
C GLY A 414 6.44 29.87 -11.89
N GLN A 415 5.62 28.85 -11.57
CA GLN A 415 4.30 29.04 -10.99
C GLN A 415 4.35 28.89 -9.47
N PRO A 416 3.68 29.77 -8.71
CA PRO A 416 3.54 29.58 -7.28
C PRO A 416 2.73 28.34 -6.98
N LEU A 417 3.08 27.62 -5.91
CA LEU A 417 2.28 26.49 -5.42
C LEU A 417 0.94 27.02 -4.88
N SER A 418 -0.14 26.62 -5.54
CA SER A 418 -1.49 26.95 -5.11
C SER A 418 -2.07 25.79 -4.30
N LEU A 419 -1.85 25.84 -2.99
CA LEU A 419 -2.54 24.98 -2.00
C LEU A 419 -3.80 25.72 -1.50
N ALA A 420 -4.62 26.22 -2.42
CA ALA A 420 -5.79 27.01 -2.07
C ALA A 420 -6.61 26.28 -1.01
N ASN A 421 -6.70 26.90 0.18
CA ASN A 421 -7.53 26.44 1.28
C ASN A 421 -8.99 26.55 0.83
N ARG A 422 -9.48 25.51 0.15
CA ARG A 422 -10.88 25.43 -0.25
C ARG A 422 -11.71 25.19 0.99
N PRO A 423 -12.80 25.92 1.18
CA PRO A 423 -13.69 25.66 2.31
C PRO A 423 -14.16 24.21 2.22
N LEU A 424 -14.12 23.52 3.35
CA LEU A 424 -14.72 22.20 3.45
C LEU A 424 -16.22 22.29 3.13
N PRO A 425 -16.82 21.25 2.50
CA PRO A 425 -18.25 21.24 2.25
C PRO A 425 -19.02 21.51 3.54
N VAL A 426 -20.00 22.44 3.47
CA VAL A 426 -20.92 22.68 4.59
C VAL A 426 -21.79 21.42 4.73
N LEU A 427 -21.79 20.84 5.91
CA LEU A 427 -22.53 19.64 6.24
C LEU A 427 -23.75 20.02 7.06
N ASP A 428 -24.92 19.59 6.64
CA ASP A 428 -26.16 19.76 7.41
C ASP A 428 -26.20 18.80 8.60
N ALA A 429 -27.06 19.14 9.60
CA ALA A 429 -27.17 18.39 10.82
C ALA A 429 -27.68 16.94 10.63
N VAL A 430 -28.50 16.71 9.60
CA VAL A 430 -29.07 15.39 9.29
C VAL A 430 -27.96 14.48 8.75
N THR A 431 -27.19 14.96 7.78
CA THR A 431 -26.02 14.25 7.23
C THR A 431 -25.00 13.90 8.33
N ALA A 432 -24.69 14.86 9.21
CA ALA A 432 -23.80 14.63 10.34
C ALA A 432 -24.38 13.64 11.37
N GLY A 433 -25.70 13.69 11.61
CA GLY A 433 -26.43 12.78 12.48
C GLY A 433 -26.40 11.34 11.97
N ASN A 434 -26.70 11.15 10.67
CA ASN A 434 -26.66 9.85 10.01
C ASN A 434 -25.25 9.23 10.06
N PHE A 435 -24.21 10.03 9.79
CA PHE A 435 -22.83 9.59 9.90
C PHE A 435 -22.48 9.11 11.31
N ARG A 436 -22.90 9.85 12.37
CA ARG A 436 -22.66 9.43 13.75
C ARG A 436 -23.40 8.15 14.13
N ALA A 437 -24.56 7.90 13.56
CA ALA A 437 -25.36 6.70 13.81
C ALA A 437 -24.75 5.43 13.20
N GLU A 438 -23.80 5.55 12.29
CA GLU A 438 -23.13 4.40 11.70
C GLU A 438 -22.36 3.57 12.74
N GLY A 439 -22.44 2.23 12.64
CA GLY A 439 -21.78 1.31 13.57
C GLY A 439 -20.27 1.57 13.70
N ARG A 440 -19.58 1.80 12.58
CA ARG A 440 -18.13 2.11 12.58
C ARG A 440 -17.79 3.41 13.29
N VAL A 441 -18.62 4.44 13.11
CA VAL A 441 -18.40 5.75 13.77
C VAL A 441 -18.69 5.64 15.25
N ARG A 442 -19.76 4.93 15.65
CA ARG A 442 -20.04 4.62 17.06
C ARG A 442 -18.90 3.85 17.71
N ALA A 443 -18.31 2.85 17.00
CA ALA A 443 -17.16 2.11 17.47
C ALA A 443 -15.93 3.02 17.68
N VAL A 444 -15.69 3.99 16.80
CA VAL A 444 -14.60 4.98 16.95
C VAL A 444 -14.77 5.79 18.23
N PHE A 445 -15.96 6.29 18.52
CA PHE A 445 -16.22 7.04 19.75
C PHE A 445 -16.11 6.15 21.00
N ALA A 446 -16.68 4.96 20.96
CA ALA A 446 -16.66 4.03 22.09
C ALA A 446 -15.24 3.52 22.44
N LEU A 447 -14.35 3.43 21.46
CA LEU A 447 -12.97 2.99 21.65
C LEU A 447 -12.03 4.09 22.14
N ALA A 448 -12.47 5.34 22.26
CA ALA A 448 -11.59 6.49 22.53
C ALA A 448 -10.74 6.31 23.80
N ASP A 449 -11.34 5.84 24.89
CA ASP A 449 -10.70 5.64 26.19
C ASP A 449 -10.36 4.15 26.47
N ILE A 450 -10.70 3.26 25.53
CA ILE A 450 -10.53 1.82 25.70
C ILE A 450 -9.30 1.32 24.95
N ASP A 451 -9.23 1.57 23.64
CA ASP A 451 -8.15 1.04 22.80
C ASP A 451 -7.88 1.93 21.58
N ARG A 452 -6.85 2.75 21.69
CA ARG A 452 -6.46 3.70 20.65
C ARG A 452 -6.01 2.99 19.34
N GLY A 453 -5.37 1.83 19.43
CA GLY A 453 -4.91 1.08 18.26
C GLY A 453 -6.09 0.56 17.43
N ARG A 454 -7.10 -0.02 18.11
CA ARG A 454 -8.34 -0.46 17.45
C ARG A 454 -9.15 0.72 16.94
N GLN A 455 -9.22 1.83 17.68
CA GLN A 455 -9.81 3.09 17.22
C GLN A 455 -9.16 3.56 15.90
N THR A 456 -7.82 3.56 15.82
CA THR A 456 -7.08 3.89 14.58
C THR A 456 -7.48 2.98 13.42
N THR A 457 -7.69 1.69 13.68
CA THR A 457 -8.11 0.73 12.65
C THR A 457 -9.47 1.11 12.03
N PHE A 458 -10.44 1.51 12.87
CA PHE A 458 -11.74 1.99 12.39
C PHE A 458 -11.64 3.35 11.68
N LEU A 459 -10.84 4.29 12.19
CA LEU A 459 -10.61 5.58 11.55
C LEU A 459 -10.00 5.41 10.13
N LYS A 460 -9.01 4.53 9.98
CA LYS A 460 -8.44 4.22 8.66
C LYS A 460 -9.49 3.62 7.72
N GLN A 461 -10.28 2.67 8.19
CA GLN A 461 -11.35 2.07 7.38
C GLN A 461 -12.37 3.11 6.93
N LEU A 462 -12.78 4.02 7.81
CA LEU A 462 -13.70 5.11 7.46
C LEU A 462 -13.11 6.03 6.39
N ALA A 463 -11.80 6.35 6.50
CA ALA A 463 -11.09 7.15 5.51
C ALA A 463 -10.99 6.42 4.16
N ASP A 464 -10.52 5.17 4.17
CA ASP A 464 -10.31 4.37 2.95
C ASP A 464 -11.62 4.13 2.15
N THR A 465 -12.76 4.16 2.82
CA THR A 465 -14.09 4.01 2.23
C THR A 465 -14.83 5.33 2.00
N ALA A 466 -14.15 6.47 2.16
CA ALA A 466 -14.73 7.79 1.93
C ALA A 466 -14.68 8.18 0.45
N GLU A 467 -15.60 7.64 -0.35
CA GLU A 467 -15.61 7.79 -1.82
C GLU A 467 -16.01 9.21 -2.30
N THR A 468 -16.61 10.03 -1.43
CA THR A 468 -17.07 11.38 -1.78
C THR A 468 -16.35 12.46 -0.96
N PRO A 469 -16.21 13.70 -1.48
CA PRO A 469 -15.64 14.83 -0.73
C PRO A 469 -16.36 15.10 0.59
N GLN A 470 -17.69 14.99 0.60
CA GLN A 470 -18.50 15.16 1.80
C GLN A 470 -18.19 14.09 2.86
N ARG A 471 -18.06 12.83 2.42
CA ARG A 471 -17.71 11.72 3.29
C ARG A 471 -16.32 11.89 3.89
N ALA A 472 -15.35 12.27 3.08
CA ALA A 472 -13.99 12.56 3.53
C ALA A 472 -13.94 13.72 4.54
N ALA A 473 -14.75 14.77 4.33
CA ALA A 473 -14.88 15.89 5.26
C ALA A 473 -15.48 15.45 6.61
N LEU A 474 -16.48 14.56 6.62
CA LEU A 474 -17.04 13.98 7.85
C LEU A 474 -15.99 13.21 8.65
N VAL A 475 -15.19 12.39 7.96
CA VAL A 475 -14.11 11.64 8.62
C VAL A 475 -13.03 12.58 9.16
N ALA A 476 -12.62 13.58 8.38
CA ALA A 476 -11.67 14.61 8.84
C ALA A 476 -12.20 15.38 10.06
N GLY A 477 -13.51 15.65 10.12
CA GLY A 477 -14.18 16.32 11.22
C GLY A 477 -14.13 15.55 12.54
N LEU A 478 -13.83 14.24 12.53
CA LEU A 478 -13.62 13.47 13.77
C LEU A 478 -12.34 13.87 14.52
N ALA A 479 -11.41 14.57 13.87
CA ALA A 479 -10.13 14.95 14.46
C ALA A 479 -10.28 15.79 15.74
N GLY A 480 -11.15 16.79 15.72
CA GLY A 480 -11.38 17.69 16.86
C GLY A 480 -12.05 16.99 18.06
N PRO A 481 -13.26 16.43 17.89
CA PRO A 481 -13.99 15.78 19.00
C PRO A 481 -13.22 14.64 19.66
N LEU A 482 -12.40 13.92 18.91
CA LEU A 482 -11.63 12.79 19.42
C LEU A 482 -10.21 13.17 19.88
N ASN A 483 -9.78 14.40 19.69
CA ASN A 483 -8.38 14.80 19.85
C ASN A 483 -7.41 13.87 19.06
N ARG A 484 -7.78 13.61 17.78
CA ARG A 484 -7.14 12.67 16.88
C ARG A 484 -6.78 13.36 15.55
N PRO A 485 -5.69 14.17 15.50
CA PRO A 485 -5.26 14.85 14.27
C PRO A 485 -4.97 13.87 13.11
N ASP A 486 -4.57 12.65 13.44
CA ASP A 486 -4.39 11.58 12.47
C ASP A 486 -5.67 11.24 11.67
N ALA A 487 -6.87 11.45 12.21
CA ALA A 487 -8.10 11.28 11.44
C ALA A 487 -8.15 12.22 10.21
N GLY A 488 -7.73 13.47 10.36
CA GLY A 488 -7.60 14.43 9.26
C GLY A 488 -6.55 13.99 8.24
N VAL A 489 -5.40 13.50 8.72
CA VAL A 489 -4.33 12.99 7.83
C VAL A 489 -4.80 11.75 7.06
N HIS A 490 -5.50 10.82 7.70
CA HIS A 490 -6.06 9.64 7.02
C HIS A 490 -7.08 10.03 5.96
N ALA A 491 -8.02 10.92 6.29
CA ALA A 491 -9.02 11.42 5.36
C ALA A 491 -8.39 12.13 4.15
N GLY A 492 -7.40 12.99 4.37
CA GLY A 492 -6.69 13.68 3.31
C GLY A 492 -5.89 12.75 2.40
N LYS A 493 -5.20 11.74 2.96
CA LYS A 493 -4.46 10.75 2.16
C LYS A 493 -5.39 9.83 1.34
N ALA A 494 -6.57 9.51 1.86
CA ALA A 494 -7.54 8.67 1.15
C ALA A 494 -8.36 9.45 0.12
N ALA A 495 -8.52 10.77 0.30
CA ALA A 495 -9.21 11.64 -0.64
C ALA A 495 -8.48 11.66 -1.99
N ARG A 496 -9.25 11.72 -3.09
CA ARG A 496 -8.71 11.73 -4.45
C ARG A 496 -9.22 12.92 -5.24
N GLY A 497 -8.34 13.49 -6.06
CA GLY A 497 -8.70 14.60 -6.94
C GLY A 497 -9.01 15.89 -6.18
N THR A 498 -10.14 16.52 -6.48
CA THR A 498 -10.51 17.83 -5.90
C THR A 498 -10.77 17.81 -4.40
N ALA A 499 -11.13 16.64 -3.84
CA ALA A 499 -11.36 16.48 -2.41
C ALA A 499 -10.07 16.56 -1.59
N GLU A 500 -8.96 16.14 -2.17
CA GLU A 500 -7.63 16.15 -1.54
C GLU A 500 -7.20 17.57 -1.15
N LEU A 501 -7.28 18.52 -2.08
CA LEU A 501 -6.95 19.93 -1.81
C LEU A 501 -7.95 20.61 -0.86
N ALA A 502 -9.21 20.20 -0.86
CA ALA A 502 -10.19 20.73 0.09
C ALA A 502 -9.92 20.30 1.54
N LEU A 503 -9.17 19.21 1.74
CA LEU A 503 -8.82 18.67 3.06
C LEU A 503 -7.40 19.05 3.49
N ILE A 504 -6.71 19.93 2.76
CA ILE A 504 -5.28 20.19 2.98
C ILE A 504 -4.94 20.61 4.41
N SER A 505 -5.73 21.49 5.03
CA SER A 505 -5.53 21.92 6.42
C SER A 505 -5.75 20.80 7.44
N ALA A 506 -6.70 19.91 7.19
CA ALA A 506 -6.93 18.73 8.03
C ALA A 506 -5.84 17.66 7.83
N ALA A 507 -5.33 17.53 6.61
CA ALA A 507 -4.28 16.59 6.24
C ALA A 507 -2.88 17.02 6.72
N PHE A 508 -2.69 18.30 7.07
CA PHE A 508 -1.43 18.87 7.56
C PHE A 508 -1.63 19.57 8.91
N PRO A 509 -2.00 18.84 9.96
CA PRO A 509 -2.23 19.40 11.28
C PRO A 509 -0.95 19.94 11.92
N VAL A 510 -1.09 20.86 12.88
CA VAL A 510 0.01 21.50 13.58
C VAL A 510 0.09 21.01 15.02
N LEU A 511 1.30 20.69 15.49
CA LEU A 511 1.59 20.37 16.89
C LEU A 511 1.80 21.64 17.70
N PRO A 512 1.37 21.68 18.98
CA PRO A 512 1.68 22.76 19.91
C PRO A 512 3.15 22.65 20.35
N LEU A 513 4.06 23.15 19.53
CA LEU A 513 5.48 23.09 19.83
C LEU A 513 5.88 24.23 20.81
N PRO A 514 6.78 23.97 21.77
CA PRO A 514 7.38 25.00 22.60
C PRO A 514 8.31 25.90 21.75
N GLU A 515 8.54 27.13 22.22
CA GLU A 515 9.29 28.18 21.52
C GLU A 515 10.67 27.72 21.02
N ASN A 516 11.42 26.99 21.85
CA ASN A 516 12.75 26.47 21.53
C ASN A 516 12.78 25.45 20.39
N LEU A 517 11.63 24.95 19.94
CA LEU A 517 11.51 24.06 18.77
C LEU A 517 10.91 24.76 17.55
N SER A 518 10.54 26.04 17.66
CA SER A 518 9.87 26.77 16.57
C SER A 518 10.72 26.84 15.29
N ALA A 519 12.04 27.00 15.41
CA ALA A 519 12.97 26.98 14.27
C ALA A 519 13.03 25.64 13.53
N ARG A 520 12.54 24.56 14.14
CA ARG A 520 12.49 23.22 13.56
C ARG A 520 11.06 22.81 13.13
N PHE A 521 10.15 23.78 13.08
CA PHE A 521 8.74 23.58 12.78
C PHE A 521 8.53 22.69 11.56
N THR A 522 9.10 23.06 10.42
CA THR A 522 8.93 22.38 9.13
C THR A 522 9.35 20.91 9.20
N ILE A 523 10.57 20.65 9.67
CA ILE A 523 11.11 19.27 9.66
C ILE A 523 10.42 18.37 10.69
N ILE A 524 10.02 18.90 11.84
CA ILE A 524 9.25 18.14 12.84
C ILE A 524 7.93 17.69 12.24
N HIS A 525 7.17 18.61 11.64
CA HIS A 525 5.86 18.29 11.08
C HIS A 525 5.96 17.38 9.85
N ALA A 526 6.92 17.63 8.97
CA ALA A 526 7.13 16.81 7.76
C ALA A 526 7.45 15.35 8.09
N ILE A 527 8.35 15.12 9.05
CA ILE A 527 8.69 13.76 9.52
C ILE A 527 7.52 13.14 10.29
N THR A 528 6.93 13.87 11.25
CA THR A 528 5.80 13.36 12.04
C THR A 528 4.64 12.90 11.14
N ARG A 529 4.33 13.69 10.09
CA ARG A 529 3.28 13.32 9.15
C ARG A 529 3.61 12.02 8.39
N GLN A 530 4.87 11.80 8.05
CA GLN A 530 5.30 10.60 7.35
C GLN A 530 5.40 9.39 8.27
N GLU A 531 5.92 9.55 9.49
CA GLU A 531 6.19 8.47 10.44
C GLU A 531 4.92 7.93 11.12
N SER A 532 4.21 8.78 11.84
CA SER A 532 3.07 8.40 12.66
C SER A 532 1.73 8.90 12.16
N GLN A 533 1.72 9.78 11.15
CA GLN A 533 0.53 10.53 10.75
C GLN A 533 -0.10 11.31 11.93
N PHE A 534 0.73 11.75 12.87
CA PHE A 534 0.35 12.43 14.12
C PHE A 534 -0.30 11.50 15.16
N ASP A 535 -0.24 10.20 15.03
CA ASP A 535 -0.59 9.32 16.15
C ASP A 535 0.56 9.25 17.16
N ARG A 536 0.40 9.97 18.30
CA ARG A 536 1.42 10.02 19.35
C ARG A 536 1.70 8.66 20.01
N THR A 537 0.79 7.70 19.88
CA THR A 537 0.92 6.37 20.47
C THR A 537 1.38 5.33 19.45
N ALA A 538 1.71 5.74 18.22
CA ALA A 538 2.12 4.84 17.16
C ALA A 538 3.31 3.97 17.59
N ARG A 539 3.24 2.68 17.23
CA ARG A 539 4.29 1.69 17.43
C ARG A 539 4.45 0.87 16.17
N SER A 540 5.66 0.82 15.63
CA SER A 540 5.97 -0.02 14.49
C SER A 540 6.32 -1.46 14.89
N SER A 541 6.36 -2.38 13.90
CA SER A 541 6.85 -3.75 14.09
C SER A 541 8.32 -3.81 14.53
N ALA A 542 9.11 -2.79 14.18
CA ALA A 542 10.50 -2.64 14.62
C ALA A 542 10.62 -1.93 15.97
N ASN A 543 9.52 -1.78 16.73
CA ASN A 543 9.45 -1.10 18.02
C ASN A 543 9.88 0.38 17.96
N ALA A 544 9.70 1.06 16.83
CA ALA A 544 9.79 2.52 16.77
C ALA A 544 8.53 3.14 17.41
N LEU A 545 8.69 4.23 18.18
CA LEU A 545 7.69 4.75 19.11
C LEU A 545 7.38 6.23 18.88
N GLY A 546 6.10 6.57 18.96
CA GLY A 546 5.56 7.93 19.06
C GLY A 546 5.59 8.71 17.75
N LEU A 547 5.46 10.03 17.85
CA LEU A 547 5.24 10.94 16.73
C LEU A 547 6.30 10.83 15.63
N MET A 548 7.58 10.84 16.00
CA MET A 548 8.72 10.76 15.06
C MET A 548 9.33 9.35 14.97
N GLN A 549 8.62 8.31 15.45
CA GLN A 549 8.97 6.89 15.34
C GLN A 549 10.43 6.59 15.71
N LEU A 550 10.83 6.96 16.92
CA LEU A 550 12.16 6.68 17.42
C LEU A 550 12.27 5.26 17.99
N VAL A 551 13.24 4.50 17.53
CA VAL A 551 13.61 3.24 18.19
C VAL A 551 14.22 3.56 19.57
N PRO A 552 13.86 2.85 20.66
CA PRO A 552 14.33 3.16 22.01
C PRO A 552 15.84 3.35 22.16
N ALA A 553 16.63 2.52 21.48
CA ALA A 553 18.10 2.64 21.50
C ALA A 553 18.58 3.96 20.86
N THR A 554 17.98 4.35 19.72
CA THR A 554 18.29 5.63 19.05
C THR A 554 17.86 6.81 19.91
N ALA A 555 16.71 6.71 20.59
CA ALA A 555 16.24 7.76 21.50
C ALA A 555 17.18 7.94 22.70
N ALA A 556 17.64 6.84 23.31
CA ALA A 556 18.60 6.87 24.42
C ALA A 556 19.95 7.46 24.01
N GLU A 557 20.50 7.03 22.88
CA GLU A 557 21.74 7.60 22.30
C GLU A 557 21.58 9.10 22.04
N GLN A 558 20.46 9.50 21.46
CA GLN A 558 20.21 10.90 21.16
C GLN A 558 20.04 11.76 22.41
N ALA A 559 19.35 11.25 23.44
CA ALA A 559 19.23 11.93 24.74
C ALA A 559 20.62 12.16 25.37
N GLN A 560 21.48 11.11 25.38
CA GLN A 560 22.85 11.23 25.88
C GLN A 560 23.65 12.29 25.14
N LYS A 561 23.57 12.32 23.80
CA LYS A 561 24.28 13.32 22.97
C LYS A 561 23.78 14.75 23.18
N MET A 562 22.56 14.90 23.63
CA MET A 562 21.97 16.20 23.98
C MET A 562 22.17 16.57 25.46
N GLY A 563 22.85 15.76 26.25
CA GLY A 563 23.01 15.99 27.71
C GLY A 563 21.70 15.86 28.48
N LEU A 564 20.71 15.15 27.94
CA LEU A 564 19.40 14.95 28.58
C LEU A 564 19.40 13.70 29.44
N PRO A 565 18.60 13.67 30.51
CA PRO A 565 18.54 12.51 31.40
C PRO A 565 18.01 11.25 30.68
N ALA A 566 18.46 10.07 31.12
CA ALA A 566 17.89 8.82 30.68
C ALA A 566 16.41 8.72 31.10
N ASN A 567 15.57 8.28 30.20
CA ASN A 567 14.13 8.16 30.43
C ASN A 567 13.62 6.82 29.88
N PRO A 568 12.56 6.25 30.49
CA PRO A 568 11.96 5.02 29.99
C PRO A 568 11.39 5.20 28.59
N ALA A 569 11.48 4.15 27.77
CA ALA A 569 10.98 4.15 26.38
C ALA A 569 9.49 4.53 26.28
N SER A 570 8.67 4.22 27.29
CA SER A 570 7.26 4.59 27.37
C SER A 570 7.02 6.11 27.24
N ARG A 571 7.97 6.94 27.68
CA ARG A 571 7.88 8.39 27.55
C ARG A 571 7.79 8.85 26.09
N LEU A 572 8.33 8.07 25.14
CA LEU A 572 8.24 8.39 23.71
C LEU A 572 6.79 8.42 23.17
N THR A 573 5.87 7.72 23.80
CA THR A 573 4.45 7.72 23.43
C THR A 573 3.58 8.57 24.35
N GLN A 574 4.07 8.94 25.53
CA GLN A 574 3.32 9.70 26.53
C GLN A 574 3.61 11.20 26.50
N ASP A 575 4.85 11.58 26.17
CA ASP A 575 5.32 12.97 26.18
C ASP A 575 5.66 13.42 24.75
N LEU A 576 4.75 14.23 24.17
CA LEU A 576 4.88 14.80 22.83
C LEU A 576 6.20 15.61 22.70
N VAL A 577 6.45 16.50 23.68
CA VAL A 577 7.61 17.41 23.62
C VAL A 577 8.90 16.61 23.68
N TRP A 578 8.95 15.58 24.52
CA TRP A 578 10.11 14.68 24.61
C TRP A 578 10.40 13.98 23.29
N ASN A 579 9.36 13.38 22.65
CA ASN A 579 9.52 12.69 21.39
C ASN A 579 10.04 13.60 20.29
N VAL A 580 9.41 14.78 20.09
CA VAL A 580 9.82 15.71 19.03
C VAL A 580 11.15 16.40 19.31
N THR A 581 11.54 16.59 20.57
CA THR A 581 12.86 17.09 20.95
C THR A 581 13.96 16.13 20.51
N LEU A 582 13.81 14.87 20.84
CA LEU A 582 14.79 13.84 20.44
C LEU A 582 14.80 13.61 18.92
N GLY A 583 13.62 13.48 18.31
CA GLY A 583 13.51 13.26 16.87
C GLY A 583 14.07 14.41 16.04
N SER A 584 13.77 15.65 16.42
CA SER A 584 14.31 16.82 15.73
C SER A 584 15.83 16.98 15.97
N GLY A 585 16.32 16.67 17.17
CA GLY A 585 17.77 16.64 17.45
C GLY A 585 18.49 15.57 16.62
N PHE A 586 17.85 14.40 16.42
CA PHE A 586 18.42 13.33 15.61
C PHE A 586 18.53 13.69 14.13
N ILE A 587 17.47 14.23 13.51
CA ILE A 587 17.54 14.65 12.10
C ILE A 587 18.54 15.80 11.88
N GLU A 588 18.65 16.76 12.80
CA GLU A 588 19.63 17.83 12.69
C GLU A 588 21.08 17.28 12.79
N ARG A 589 21.32 16.34 13.66
CA ARG A 589 22.63 15.65 13.74
C ARG A 589 22.96 14.91 12.44
N LEU A 590 21.99 14.21 11.87
CA LEU A 590 22.17 13.57 10.55
C LEU A 590 22.44 14.62 9.46
N ARG A 591 21.70 15.75 9.44
CA ARG A 591 21.91 16.80 8.49
C ARG A 591 23.33 17.40 8.56
N ALA A 592 23.81 17.64 9.78
CA ALA A 592 25.20 18.07 10.00
C ALA A 592 26.20 17.04 9.48
N SER A 593 25.97 15.76 9.70
CA SER A 593 26.86 14.66 9.25
C SER A 593 26.94 14.53 7.72
N TYR A 594 25.93 15.05 6.99
CA TYR A 594 25.88 15.06 5.52
C TYR A 594 26.10 16.47 4.92
N GLY A 595 26.79 17.37 5.62
CA GLY A 595 27.12 18.70 5.10
C GLY A 595 25.91 19.57 4.81
N GLY A 596 24.84 19.43 5.57
CA GLY A 596 23.60 20.20 5.41
C GLY A 596 22.58 19.59 4.44
N SER A 597 22.91 18.52 3.72
CA SER A 597 22.01 17.90 2.74
C SER A 597 20.78 17.27 3.42
N ALA A 598 19.61 17.86 3.18
CA ALA A 598 18.35 17.35 3.70
C ALA A 598 17.97 15.98 3.08
N PRO A 599 18.10 15.72 1.76
CA PRO A 599 17.78 14.42 1.19
C PRO A 599 18.59 13.27 1.77
N LEU A 600 19.90 13.46 1.97
CA LEU A 600 20.78 12.45 2.58
C LEU A 600 20.43 12.22 4.05
N ALA A 601 20.15 13.28 4.80
CA ALA A 601 19.75 13.18 6.21
C ALA A 601 18.40 12.45 6.36
N VAL A 602 17.42 12.78 5.54
CA VAL A 602 16.09 12.13 5.52
C VAL A 602 16.21 10.65 5.13
N ALA A 603 17.03 10.34 4.12
CA ALA A 603 17.33 8.94 3.78
C ALA A 603 17.97 8.18 4.95
N ALA A 604 18.89 8.83 5.68
CA ALA A 604 19.57 8.23 6.82
C ALA A 604 18.67 8.09 8.06
N TYR A 605 17.68 8.95 8.20
CA TYR A 605 16.67 8.82 9.25
C TYR A 605 15.86 7.53 9.10
N ASN A 606 15.44 7.22 7.87
CA ASN A 606 14.66 6.01 7.56
C ASN A 606 15.53 4.74 7.46
N ALA A 607 16.58 4.78 6.64
CA ALA A 607 17.37 3.58 6.33
C ALA A 607 18.57 3.36 7.25
N GLY A 608 18.93 4.35 8.06
CA GLY A 608 20.14 4.38 8.84
C GLY A 608 21.38 4.87 8.07
N PRO A 609 22.34 5.53 8.74
CA PRO A 609 23.53 6.13 8.11
C PRO A 609 24.40 5.11 7.35
N GLY A 610 24.47 3.87 7.82
CA GLY A 610 25.23 2.80 7.17
C GLY A 610 24.74 2.48 5.76
N ASN A 611 23.42 2.40 5.59
CA ASN A 611 22.82 2.16 4.29
C ASN A 611 23.04 3.35 3.33
N VAL A 612 22.88 4.57 3.83
CA VAL A 612 23.09 5.77 3.00
C VAL A 612 24.53 5.87 2.51
N ARG A 613 25.52 5.55 3.35
CA ARG A 613 26.92 5.47 2.89
C ARG A 613 27.08 4.46 1.74
N ARG A 614 26.42 3.29 1.83
CA ARG A 614 26.45 2.30 0.73
C ARG A 614 25.76 2.85 -0.53
N PHE A 615 24.63 3.53 -0.40
CA PHE A 615 23.93 4.13 -1.54
C PHE A 615 24.80 5.20 -2.24
N VAL A 616 25.49 6.04 -1.47
CA VAL A 616 26.43 7.03 -2.00
C VAL A 616 27.61 6.36 -2.70
N ALA A 617 28.18 5.30 -2.11
CA ALA A 617 29.27 4.55 -2.75
C ALA A 617 28.85 3.87 -4.07
N GLN A 618 27.61 3.39 -4.15
CA GLN A 618 27.08 2.71 -5.34
C GLN A 618 26.64 3.66 -6.46
N ASN A 619 26.02 4.80 -6.08
CA ASN A 619 25.35 5.69 -7.04
C ASN A 619 26.07 7.03 -7.25
N GLY A 620 27.19 7.25 -6.56
CA GLY A 620 27.90 8.53 -6.49
C GLY A 620 27.32 9.47 -5.44
N ASP A 621 28.10 10.51 -5.11
CA ASP A 621 27.65 11.54 -4.16
C ASP A 621 26.70 12.52 -4.86
N PRO A 622 25.42 12.59 -4.43
CA PRO A 622 24.43 13.42 -5.11
C PRO A 622 24.70 14.94 -4.95
N ARG A 623 25.55 15.34 -4.01
CA ARG A 623 25.95 16.74 -3.84
C ARG A 623 26.81 17.25 -5.01
N ASN A 624 27.44 16.33 -5.75
CA ASN A 624 28.24 16.59 -6.94
C ASN A 624 27.50 16.22 -8.24
N GLY A 625 26.20 15.92 -8.19
CA GLY A 625 25.42 15.42 -9.32
C GLY A 625 23.94 15.84 -9.27
N ASP A 626 23.11 15.08 -9.99
CA ASP A 626 21.65 15.31 -9.97
C ASP A 626 21.02 14.58 -8.75
N MET A 627 20.55 15.36 -7.79
CA MET A 627 19.89 14.86 -6.57
C MET A 627 18.65 14.01 -6.88
N LEU A 628 17.88 14.36 -7.93
CA LEU A 628 16.70 13.58 -8.32
C LEU A 628 17.08 12.22 -8.85
N ASP A 629 18.14 12.13 -9.65
CA ASP A 629 18.66 10.86 -10.15
C ASP A 629 19.14 9.98 -8.99
N TRP A 630 19.80 10.59 -8.00
CA TRP A 630 20.22 9.82 -6.82
C TRP A 630 19.05 9.29 -6.01
N ILE A 631 18.04 10.13 -5.75
CA ILE A 631 16.82 9.70 -5.04
C ILE A 631 16.16 8.52 -5.78
N GLU A 632 16.02 8.62 -7.12
CA GLU A 632 15.41 7.54 -7.91
C GLU A 632 16.29 6.28 -8.00
N SER A 633 17.58 6.40 -7.78
CA SER A 633 18.51 5.27 -7.74
C SER A 633 18.63 4.61 -6.36
N ILE A 634 18.01 5.14 -5.30
CA ILE A 634 17.99 4.51 -3.97
C ILE A 634 17.44 3.08 -4.10
N PRO A 635 18.22 2.04 -3.70
CA PRO A 635 17.82 0.64 -3.86
C PRO A 635 16.56 0.25 -3.09
N PHE A 636 16.36 0.84 -1.91
CA PHE A 636 15.21 0.58 -1.06
C PHE A 636 14.04 1.47 -1.49
N SER A 637 13.00 0.86 -2.05
CA SER A 637 11.80 1.58 -2.50
C SER A 637 11.13 2.34 -1.37
N GLU A 638 11.14 1.79 -0.15
CA GLU A 638 10.63 2.47 1.05
C GLU A 638 11.38 3.77 1.31
N THR A 639 12.71 3.72 1.36
CA THR A 639 13.55 4.90 1.63
C THR A 639 13.44 5.95 0.52
N ARG A 640 13.40 5.52 -0.75
CA ARG A 640 13.17 6.42 -1.88
C ARG A 640 11.86 7.18 -1.73
N ASN A 641 10.78 6.47 -1.46
CA ASN A 641 9.46 7.07 -1.24
C ASN A 641 9.46 7.96 0.00
N TYR A 642 10.13 7.54 1.08
CA TYR A 642 10.23 8.30 2.31
C TYR A 642 10.86 9.67 2.10
N VAL A 643 11.99 9.73 1.39
CA VAL A 643 12.66 11.00 1.05
C VAL A 643 11.72 11.93 0.31
N GLN A 644 11.05 11.43 -0.73
CA GLN A 644 10.10 12.23 -1.51
C GLN A 644 8.95 12.72 -0.62
N ARG A 645 8.35 11.85 0.21
CA ARG A 645 7.22 12.19 1.08
C ARG A 645 7.58 13.22 2.15
N VAL A 646 8.74 13.11 2.80
CA VAL A 646 9.16 14.06 3.82
C VAL A 646 9.43 15.43 3.20
N LEU A 647 10.13 15.50 2.06
CA LEU A 647 10.44 16.77 1.42
C LEU A 647 9.20 17.45 0.83
N GLU A 648 8.27 16.71 0.21
CA GLU A 648 7.01 17.32 -0.23
C GLU A 648 6.17 17.84 0.95
N ASN A 649 6.12 17.10 2.08
CA ASN A 649 5.46 17.56 3.28
C ASN A 649 6.08 18.87 3.81
N ALA A 650 7.41 18.97 3.80
CA ALA A 650 8.12 20.18 4.20
C ALA A 650 7.66 21.40 3.38
N VAL A 651 7.62 21.23 2.05
CA VAL A 651 7.16 22.30 1.15
C VAL A 651 5.71 22.69 1.39
N VAL A 652 4.82 21.70 1.63
CA VAL A 652 3.41 21.98 1.95
C VAL A 652 3.30 22.76 3.26
N TYR A 653 4.02 22.36 4.32
CA TYR A 653 4.01 23.10 5.59
C TYR A 653 4.51 24.53 5.41
N GLU A 654 5.58 24.75 4.66
CA GLU A 654 6.10 26.10 4.40
C GLU A 654 5.20 26.96 3.51
N THR A 655 4.39 26.32 2.67
CA THR A 655 3.41 27.02 1.85
C THR A 655 2.18 27.42 2.68
N LEU A 656 1.75 26.55 3.60
CA LEU A 656 0.62 26.84 4.51
C LEU A 656 1.00 27.80 5.65
N TYR A 657 2.26 27.80 6.08
CA TYR A 657 2.78 28.59 7.21
C TYR A 657 4.07 29.33 6.79
N PRO A 658 3.96 30.30 5.86
CA PRO A 658 5.14 30.96 5.27
C PRO A 658 5.99 31.71 6.29
N GLU A 659 5.40 32.19 7.39
CA GLU A 659 6.12 32.85 8.51
C GLU A 659 7.05 31.88 9.26
N ARG A 660 6.90 30.58 9.07
CA ARG A 660 7.70 29.52 9.69
C ARG A 660 8.62 28.81 8.69
N ALA A 661 8.63 29.27 7.45
CA ALA A 661 9.44 28.67 6.39
C ALA A 661 10.94 28.87 6.64
N VAL A 662 11.72 27.81 6.39
CA VAL A 662 13.19 27.90 6.42
C VAL A 662 13.76 28.16 5.03
N THR A 663 13.02 27.81 3.97
CA THR A 663 13.35 28.19 2.58
C THR A 663 12.98 29.63 2.32
N LYS A 664 13.81 30.32 1.50
CA LYS A 664 13.68 31.77 1.28
C LYS A 664 13.06 32.13 -0.06
N GLY A 665 13.20 31.24 -1.05
CA GLY A 665 12.76 31.47 -2.42
C GLY A 665 11.41 30.87 -2.75
N PRO A 666 10.91 31.14 -3.98
CA PRO A 666 9.67 30.50 -4.48
C PRO A 666 9.85 29.00 -4.82
N ASN A 667 11.09 28.56 -5.05
CA ASN A 667 11.43 27.20 -5.47
C ASN A 667 11.82 26.35 -4.26
N ARG A 668 10.88 26.20 -3.32
CA ARG A 668 11.13 25.60 -2.00
C ARG A 668 11.64 24.16 -2.09
N LEU A 669 11.10 23.35 -2.98
CA LEU A 669 11.53 21.95 -3.12
C LEU A 669 12.93 21.85 -3.69
N SER A 670 13.26 22.67 -4.70
CA SER A 670 14.63 22.75 -5.23
C SER A 670 15.63 23.19 -4.16
N GLU A 671 15.27 24.16 -3.32
CA GLU A 671 16.09 24.58 -2.17
C GLU A 671 16.29 23.44 -1.16
N TRP A 672 15.24 22.70 -0.80
CA TRP A 672 15.35 21.51 0.04
C TRP A 672 16.23 20.41 -0.58
N LEU A 673 16.22 20.29 -1.91
CA LEU A 673 17.06 19.34 -2.65
C LEU A 673 18.52 19.81 -2.80
N GLY A 674 18.83 21.06 -2.44
CA GLY A 674 20.15 21.68 -2.66
C GLY A 674 20.43 21.92 -4.14
N LYS A 675 19.40 22.27 -4.93
CA LYS A 675 19.52 22.55 -6.38
C LYS A 675 19.56 24.05 -6.64
N ASP A 676 20.47 24.47 -7.51
CA ASP A 676 20.57 25.86 -7.96
C ASP A 676 19.47 26.25 -8.97
N ASN A 677 18.95 25.26 -9.71
CA ASN A 677 17.96 25.48 -10.75
C ASN A 677 16.58 24.96 -10.32
N PRO A 678 15.50 25.66 -10.67
CA PRO A 678 14.14 25.25 -10.36
C PRO A 678 13.74 23.88 -10.95
N GLY A 679 13.06 23.08 -10.16
CA GLY A 679 12.36 21.85 -10.58
C GLY A 679 13.17 20.64 -11.02
#